data_f63ce48972d258b0b5e0a22a70dab69e
#
_entry.id   f63ce48972d258b0b5e0a22a70dab69e
#
_cell.length_a   1.000
_cell.length_b   1.000
_cell.length_c   1.000
_cell.angle_alpha   90.00
_cell.angle_beta   90.00
_cell.angle_gamma   90.00
#
_symmetry.space_group_name_H-M   'P 1'
#
loop_
_entity.id
_entity.type
_entity.pdbx_description
1 polymer ?
#
loop_
_entity_poly.entity_id
_entity_poly.type
_entity_poly.pdbx_seq_one_letter_code
_entity_poly.pdbx_strand_id
1 'polypeptide(L)'
;MKKGLKIAAITVGVIIILMFLLPFAFQGKIADIVKTEGNKMLNAQFDFKNVNISLFRNFPQASVTLEDVWLKGTGEFANDTLVQAGEVTAAVNLFSLFGDSGYDISKIFIEDTRLHAIVLPDGRANWDIMKPDTTATAEAPVSEEEASSPFKVKLQRFVIKNMNLIYDDQQGKMYADIRDFNAVCAGDLGSDRTTLKLEAETKSLTYKMNGIPFLANANISATMDVDADLANNKYTLKDNTIRLNAIQAGIDGWVALKDPAIDMDLKLNTNDIGFKEILSLIPAIYATEFSSLKTDGTATLTATAKGILQGDTVPAFNIDMQVKNAMFRYPALPAGVDQINISANVQNPGGNIDLTTVNINPFSFRLAGNPFSLTANVKTPISDPDFKAEAKGILNLGMIKQVYPLGDMELNGTIDADMQMSGRLSYIEKEEYERMQASGTIGLTGMKLKMKDMPDVEIKKSLFTFTPKYLQLSETTVNIGKNDITADSRFENYIGYVLKGTTLKGNLNIRSNYFNLNDFMAASADEATASETASTDSVATAATGIMEVPRNIDFQMDANLKQVLFDKMSFNNMNGKLVVKDGKVDMKNLSMNTMGGNVVMNGYYSTANVKKPEMKAGFKLSNIGFAQAYKELDMVQKMAPIFENLKGNFSGSINVLTDLDATMSPVLNTMQGDGSLSTRDLSLSGVKAIDEIADAVKQPSLKDMKVKDMTLDFTIKDGRVETKPFDIKMGDYTLNLSGSTGLDQTIDYSGKVKLPASVGNISKLMTLDLKIGGSFTSPKVSVDTKSMANQAVEAVADEAISKLGQKLGLDSAATANKDSIKQKVTEKAAEKALDFLKKKLK
;
A
#
# COMPACT_ATOMS: atom_id res chain seq x y z
N MET A 1 -8.28 1.54 -92.75
CA MET A 1 -8.53 1.15 -91.31
C MET A 1 -7.40 0.29 -90.72
N LYS A 2 -6.82 -0.74 -91.39
CA LYS A 2 -5.79 -1.63 -90.79
C LYS A 2 -4.42 -0.97 -90.45
N LYS A 3 -4.00 0.13 -91.15
CA LYS A 3 -2.78 0.90 -90.81
C LYS A 3 -2.94 1.80 -89.60
N GLY A 4 -4.09 2.48 -89.47
CA GLY A 4 -4.38 3.31 -88.31
C GLY A 4 -4.44 2.53 -87.00
N LEU A 5 -5.03 1.30 -87.10
CA LEU A 5 -5.11 0.45 -85.89
C LEU A 5 -3.72 -0.08 -85.43
N LYS A 6 -2.83 -0.33 -86.38
CA LYS A 6 -1.45 -0.72 -86.06
C LYS A 6 -0.63 0.41 -85.47
N ILE A 7 -0.77 1.63 -85.97
CA ILE A 7 -0.12 2.84 -85.43
C ILE A 7 -0.64 3.09 -84.01
N ALA A 8 -1.98 3.05 -83.82
CA ALA A 8 -2.60 3.21 -82.50
C ALA A 8 -2.11 2.12 -81.53
N ALA A 9 -2.02 0.83 -81.99
CA ALA A 9 -1.52 -0.27 -81.14
C ALA A 9 -0.04 -0.07 -80.76
N ILE A 10 0.81 0.38 -81.72
CA ILE A 10 2.22 0.64 -81.44
C ILE A 10 2.35 1.86 -80.50
N THR A 11 1.58 2.96 -80.67
CA THR A 11 1.57 4.11 -79.84
C THR A 11 1.14 3.73 -78.44
N VAL A 12 0.09 2.95 -78.25
CA VAL A 12 -0.35 2.46 -76.93
C VAL A 12 0.73 1.57 -76.33
N GLY A 13 1.37 0.69 -77.13
CA GLY A 13 2.49 -0.17 -76.68
C GLY A 13 3.69 0.68 -76.17
N VAL A 14 4.05 1.71 -76.93
CA VAL A 14 5.15 2.65 -76.56
C VAL A 14 4.75 3.45 -75.24
N ILE A 15 3.53 3.88 -75.15
CA ILE A 15 3.03 4.56 -73.93
C ILE A 15 3.11 3.60 -72.72
N ILE A 16 2.67 2.37 -72.90
CA ILE A 16 2.74 1.39 -71.82
C ILE A 16 4.19 1.11 -71.41
N ILE A 17 5.11 0.96 -72.38
CA ILE A 17 6.54 0.77 -72.08
C ILE A 17 7.14 1.95 -71.37
N LEU A 18 6.82 3.19 -71.83
CA LEU A 18 7.22 4.42 -71.17
C LEU A 18 6.67 4.52 -69.73
N MET A 19 5.43 4.11 -69.48
CA MET A 19 4.83 4.07 -68.16
C MET A 19 5.54 3.07 -67.21
N PHE A 20 6.19 2.05 -67.73
CA PHE A 20 7.05 1.12 -66.95
C PHE A 20 8.47 1.64 -66.75
N LEU A 21 9.05 2.34 -67.66
CA LEU A 21 10.44 2.78 -67.63
C LEU A 21 10.63 4.15 -66.92
N LEU A 22 9.71 5.10 -67.07
CA LEU A 22 9.75 6.41 -66.42
C LEU A 22 9.91 6.33 -64.88
N PRO A 23 9.20 5.49 -64.16
CA PRO A 23 9.39 5.35 -62.72
C PRO A 23 10.84 5.15 -62.31
N PHE A 24 11.55 4.23 -62.98
CA PHE A 24 12.94 3.91 -62.66
C PHE A 24 13.91 5.07 -62.91
N ALA A 25 13.60 5.93 -63.88
CA ALA A 25 14.44 7.09 -64.22
C ALA A 25 14.33 8.24 -63.20
N PHE A 26 13.21 8.33 -62.48
CA PHE A 26 12.93 9.47 -61.57
C PHE A 26 12.97 9.07 -60.07
N GLN A 27 13.02 7.79 -59.76
CA GLN A 27 12.96 7.26 -58.40
C GLN A 27 14.02 7.88 -57.47
N GLY A 28 15.28 7.94 -57.89
CA GLY A 28 16.38 8.52 -57.12
C GLY A 28 16.22 10.04 -56.89
N LYS A 29 15.82 10.77 -57.96
CA LYS A 29 15.63 12.23 -57.84
C LYS A 29 14.48 12.59 -56.88
N ILE A 30 13.40 11.83 -56.92
CA ILE A 30 12.25 12.04 -55.98
C ILE A 30 12.67 11.69 -54.58
N ALA A 31 13.44 10.63 -54.36
CA ALA A 31 13.97 10.25 -53.07
C ALA A 31 14.81 11.41 -52.44
N ASP A 32 15.71 11.99 -53.26
CA ASP A 32 16.57 13.06 -52.81
C ASP A 32 15.77 14.34 -52.47
N ILE A 33 14.77 14.68 -53.32
CA ILE A 33 13.88 15.85 -53.04
C ILE A 33 13.13 15.63 -51.72
N VAL A 34 12.46 14.49 -51.51
CA VAL A 34 11.64 14.23 -50.32
C VAL A 34 12.51 14.21 -49.06
N LYS A 35 13.69 13.59 -49.08
CA LYS A 35 14.62 13.58 -47.92
C LYS A 35 15.15 15.01 -47.66
N THR A 36 15.55 15.75 -48.70
CA THR A 36 16.15 17.04 -48.53
C THR A 36 15.13 18.08 -48.03
N GLU A 37 13.96 18.15 -48.65
CA GLU A 37 12.94 19.13 -48.27
C GLU A 37 12.32 18.72 -46.90
N GLY A 38 12.07 17.47 -46.66
CA GLY A 38 11.58 16.96 -45.37
C GLY A 38 12.52 17.32 -44.23
N ASN A 39 13.82 17.06 -44.33
CA ASN A 39 14.77 17.33 -43.25
C ASN A 39 15.13 18.84 -43.14
N LYS A 40 14.90 19.65 -44.16
CA LYS A 40 15.03 21.11 -44.06
C LYS A 40 13.95 21.72 -43.14
N MET A 41 12.72 21.24 -43.26
CA MET A 41 11.58 21.79 -42.53
C MET A 41 11.48 21.29 -41.09
N LEU A 42 12.08 20.13 -40.80
CA LEU A 42 11.91 19.44 -39.53
C LEU A 42 13.13 19.56 -38.61
N ASN A 43 12.89 19.76 -37.33
CA ASN A 43 13.84 19.57 -36.25
C ASN A 43 13.77 18.11 -35.73
N ALA A 44 13.82 17.17 -36.66
CA ALA A 44 13.70 15.75 -36.43
C ALA A 44 14.48 15.02 -37.52
N GLN A 45 14.76 13.74 -37.32
CA GLN A 45 15.38 12.87 -38.32
C GLN A 45 14.27 12.17 -39.11
N PHE A 46 14.13 12.52 -40.37
CA PHE A 46 13.19 11.90 -41.28
C PHE A 46 13.95 11.05 -42.31
N ASP A 47 13.57 9.80 -42.46
CA ASP A 47 14.13 8.93 -43.50
C ASP A 47 13.14 7.82 -43.92
N PHE A 48 13.43 7.13 -44.97
CA PHE A 48 12.67 5.99 -45.52
C PHE A 48 13.63 5.05 -46.29
N LYS A 49 13.23 3.80 -46.45
CA LYS A 49 14.06 2.79 -47.05
C LYS A 49 14.03 2.81 -48.59
N ASN A 50 12.84 2.83 -49.15
CA ASN A 50 12.64 2.78 -50.60
C ASN A 50 11.62 3.81 -51.06
N VAL A 51 11.74 4.20 -52.37
CA VAL A 51 10.71 4.95 -53.07
C VAL A 51 10.25 4.10 -54.26
N ASN A 52 8.94 3.92 -54.35
CA ASN A 52 8.34 3.25 -55.50
C ASN A 52 7.41 4.22 -56.23
N ILE A 53 7.52 4.25 -57.57
CA ILE A 53 6.67 5.07 -58.42
C ILE A 53 5.83 4.15 -59.30
N SER A 54 4.51 4.39 -59.32
CA SER A 54 3.58 3.64 -60.17
C SER A 54 2.69 4.61 -60.96
N LEU A 55 2.65 4.44 -62.26
CA LEU A 55 1.74 5.20 -63.13
C LEU A 55 0.41 4.51 -63.37
N PHE A 56 0.21 3.33 -62.77
CA PHE A 56 -1.03 2.53 -62.96
C PHE A 56 -1.97 2.58 -61.76
N ARG A 57 -1.42 2.66 -60.53
CA ARG A 57 -2.20 2.55 -59.27
C ARG A 57 -3.27 3.65 -59.13
N ASN A 58 -2.98 4.86 -59.61
CA ASN A 58 -3.85 6.03 -59.54
C ASN A 58 -3.96 6.78 -60.90
N PHE A 59 -3.88 6.09 -62.02
CA PHE A 59 -3.95 6.72 -63.33
C PHE A 59 -5.12 7.73 -63.48
N PRO A 60 -4.94 8.91 -64.06
CA PRO A 60 -3.76 9.43 -64.76
C PRO A 60 -2.66 10.06 -63.88
N GLN A 61 -2.78 10.00 -62.55
CA GLN A 61 -1.78 10.50 -61.64
C GLN A 61 -0.72 9.42 -61.34
N ALA A 62 0.49 9.87 -61.01
CA ALA A 62 1.54 8.99 -60.53
C ALA A 62 1.35 8.75 -59.02
N SER A 63 1.52 7.48 -58.60
CA SER A 63 1.66 7.17 -57.18
C SER A 63 3.14 7.14 -56.78
N VAL A 64 3.50 7.95 -55.84
CA VAL A 64 4.82 7.90 -55.18
C VAL A 64 4.62 7.27 -53.82
N THR A 65 5.21 6.09 -53.63
CA THR A 65 5.13 5.33 -52.37
C THR A 65 6.50 5.34 -51.69
N LEU A 66 6.52 5.80 -50.43
CA LEU A 66 7.66 5.67 -49.54
C LEU A 66 7.44 4.45 -48.67
N GLU A 67 8.44 3.55 -48.60
CA GLU A 67 8.39 2.34 -47.78
C GLU A 67 9.29 2.47 -46.56
N ASP A 68 8.82 1.89 -45.44
CA ASP A 68 9.54 1.89 -44.18
C ASP A 68 9.92 3.33 -43.73
N VAL A 69 8.95 4.22 -43.75
CA VAL A 69 9.11 5.63 -43.35
C VAL A 69 9.23 5.75 -41.83
N TRP A 70 10.22 6.50 -41.38
CA TRP A 70 10.34 6.81 -40.00
C TRP A 70 10.69 8.27 -39.74
N LEU A 71 10.16 8.77 -38.60
CA LEU A 71 10.40 10.11 -38.08
C LEU A 71 10.81 9.97 -36.62
N LYS A 72 12.03 10.39 -36.31
CA LYS A 72 12.62 10.26 -35.00
C LYS A 72 12.92 11.63 -34.42
N GLY A 73 12.64 11.81 -33.15
CA GLY A 73 12.91 13.05 -32.44
C GLY A 73 14.42 13.33 -32.29
N THR A 74 14.74 14.52 -31.78
CA THR A 74 16.10 14.96 -31.44
C THR A 74 16.16 15.29 -29.94
N GLY A 75 17.36 15.47 -29.40
CA GLY A 75 17.53 15.81 -27.98
C GLY A 75 17.04 14.71 -27.05
N GLU A 76 16.13 15.04 -26.16
CA GLU A 76 15.55 14.08 -25.20
C GLU A 76 14.69 13.02 -25.87
N PHE A 77 14.11 13.33 -27.05
CA PHE A 77 13.33 12.40 -27.85
C PHE A 77 14.17 11.59 -28.86
N ALA A 78 15.51 11.65 -28.77
CA ALA A 78 16.39 11.00 -29.73
C ALA A 78 16.29 9.47 -29.72
N ASN A 79 15.79 8.86 -28.65
CA ASN A 79 15.56 7.43 -28.55
C ASN A 79 14.13 7.01 -28.91
N ASP A 80 13.21 7.99 -29.09
CA ASP A 80 11.81 7.75 -29.41
C ASP A 80 11.54 7.97 -30.89
N THR A 81 10.83 7.01 -31.48
CA THR A 81 10.35 7.14 -32.85
C THR A 81 8.91 7.64 -32.81
N LEU A 82 8.71 8.91 -33.21
CA LEU A 82 7.39 9.53 -33.26
C LEU A 82 6.46 8.79 -34.24
N VAL A 83 6.95 8.55 -35.46
CA VAL A 83 6.19 7.87 -36.50
C VAL A 83 7.04 6.80 -37.14
N GLN A 84 6.46 5.63 -37.33
CA GLN A 84 6.97 4.56 -38.18
C GLN A 84 5.82 4.07 -39.05
N ALA A 85 5.89 4.27 -40.37
CA ALA A 85 4.86 3.84 -41.32
C ALA A 85 5.45 2.82 -42.32
N GLY A 86 4.73 1.75 -42.54
CA GLY A 86 5.11 0.73 -43.51
C GLY A 86 5.06 1.33 -44.92
N GLU A 87 3.98 1.99 -45.28
CA GLU A 87 3.82 2.68 -46.56
C GLU A 87 3.17 4.05 -46.41
N VAL A 88 3.75 5.06 -47.09
CA VAL A 88 3.13 6.35 -47.30
C VAL A 88 3.06 6.61 -48.78
N THR A 89 1.86 6.62 -49.34
CA THR A 89 1.64 6.81 -50.80
C THR A 89 0.95 8.15 -51.06
N ALA A 90 1.53 8.96 -51.91
CA ALA A 90 0.93 10.16 -52.48
C ALA A 90 0.60 9.99 -53.95
N ALA A 91 -0.63 10.31 -54.36
CA ALA A 91 -0.99 10.44 -55.78
C ALA A 91 -0.72 11.88 -56.23
N VAL A 92 0.24 12.05 -57.11
CA VAL A 92 0.75 13.36 -57.53
C VAL A 92 0.62 13.50 -59.03
N ASN A 93 0.46 14.73 -59.50
CA ASN A 93 0.60 15.07 -60.90
C ASN A 93 2.09 15.00 -61.26
N LEU A 94 2.51 14.02 -62.08
CA LEU A 94 3.92 13.80 -62.38
C LEU A 94 4.58 15.07 -62.97
N PHE A 95 3.87 15.84 -63.74
CA PHE A 95 4.40 17.07 -64.33
C PHE A 95 4.63 18.20 -63.32
N SER A 96 3.91 18.21 -62.22
CA SER A 96 4.11 19.19 -61.14
C SER A 96 5.42 18.98 -60.39
N LEU A 97 5.98 17.79 -60.42
CA LEU A 97 7.27 17.48 -59.80
C LEU A 97 8.47 18.14 -60.51
N PHE A 98 8.28 18.63 -61.73
CA PHE A 98 9.34 19.23 -62.56
C PHE A 98 9.09 20.66 -62.94
N GLY A 99 8.01 21.26 -62.48
CA GLY A 99 7.63 22.67 -62.72
C GLY A 99 7.85 23.53 -61.47
N ASP A 100 7.93 24.85 -61.71
CA ASP A 100 8.05 25.82 -60.59
C ASP A 100 6.71 26.18 -59.90
N SER A 101 5.63 25.43 -60.26
CA SER A 101 4.24 25.71 -59.83
C SER A 101 3.82 25.04 -58.51
N GLY A 102 4.75 24.36 -57.86
CA GLY A 102 4.48 23.57 -56.64
C GLY A 102 3.95 22.13 -56.94
N TYR A 103 3.92 21.29 -55.95
CA TYR A 103 3.55 19.86 -56.04
C TYR A 103 2.04 19.68 -55.92
N ASP A 104 1.38 19.12 -56.96
CA ASP A 104 -0.07 18.88 -57.00
C ASP A 104 -0.37 17.46 -56.45
N ILE A 105 -0.74 17.38 -55.16
CA ILE A 105 -1.06 16.12 -54.45
C ILE A 105 -2.57 16.00 -54.31
N SER A 106 -3.14 14.91 -54.83
CA SER A 106 -4.60 14.68 -54.80
C SER A 106 -5.08 13.61 -53.83
N LYS A 107 -4.25 12.60 -53.52
CA LYS A 107 -4.58 11.54 -52.56
C LYS A 107 -3.37 11.23 -51.74
N ILE A 108 -3.63 10.89 -50.46
CA ILE A 108 -2.61 10.42 -49.52
C ILE A 108 -3.15 9.12 -48.87
N PHE A 109 -2.30 8.10 -48.83
CA PHE A 109 -2.55 6.85 -48.12
C PHE A 109 -1.41 6.61 -47.13
N ILE A 110 -1.75 6.28 -45.91
CA ILE A 110 -0.80 5.92 -44.86
C ILE A 110 -1.20 4.56 -44.32
N GLU A 111 -0.32 3.60 -44.42
CA GLU A 111 -0.63 2.19 -44.10
C GLU A 111 0.40 1.63 -43.10
N ASP A 112 -0.05 0.74 -42.21
CA ASP A 112 0.77 0.03 -41.21
C ASP A 112 1.62 0.95 -40.33
N THR A 113 0.98 1.92 -39.71
CA THR A 113 1.65 2.99 -39.00
C THR A 113 1.65 2.75 -37.50
N ARG A 114 2.79 3.04 -36.87
CA ARG A 114 2.92 3.23 -35.43
C ARG A 114 3.23 4.69 -35.16
N LEU A 115 2.41 5.32 -34.31
CA LEU A 115 2.60 6.70 -33.86
C LEU A 115 2.73 6.69 -32.34
N HIS A 116 3.79 7.29 -31.83
CA HIS A 116 4.04 7.41 -30.39
C HIS A 116 4.21 8.87 -30.01
N ALA A 117 3.15 9.48 -29.55
CA ALA A 117 3.08 10.87 -29.14
C ALA A 117 3.32 10.97 -27.62
N ILE A 118 4.32 11.77 -27.22
CA ILE A 118 4.73 11.91 -25.82
C ILE A 118 4.74 13.38 -25.44
N VAL A 119 4.16 13.70 -24.27
CA VAL A 119 4.35 14.98 -23.58
C VAL A 119 5.13 14.70 -22.29
N LEU A 120 6.27 15.36 -22.14
CA LEU A 120 7.10 15.27 -20.94
C LEU A 120 6.46 15.98 -19.73
N PRO A 121 6.93 15.74 -18.50
CA PRO A 121 6.41 16.43 -17.31
C PRO A 121 6.56 17.96 -17.34
N ASP A 122 7.48 18.48 -18.15
CA ASP A 122 7.70 19.92 -18.34
C ASP A 122 6.86 20.52 -19.49
N GLY A 123 6.00 19.72 -20.14
CA GLY A 123 5.09 20.14 -21.20
C GLY A 123 5.68 20.10 -22.61
N ARG A 124 6.94 19.75 -22.80
CA ARG A 124 7.52 19.58 -24.14
C ARG A 124 6.97 18.33 -24.81
N ALA A 125 6.63 18.45 -26.09
CA ALA A 125 6.04 17.36 -26.86
C ALA A 125 7.00 16.87 -27.96
N ASN A 126 7.00 15.55 -28.22
CA ASN A 126 7.87 14.99 -29.24
C ASN A 126 7.42 15.27 -30.69
N TRP A 127 6.24 15.87 -30.87
CA TRP A 127 5.73 16.34 -32.19
C TRP A 127 6.00 17.83 -32.45
N ASP A 128 6.64 18.55 -31.56
CA ASP A 128 7.09 19.93 -31.76
C ASP A 128 8.38 19.95 -32.60
N ILE A 129 8.25 19.41 -33.80
CA ILE A 129 9.36 19.12 -34.68
C ILE A 129 9.52 20.15 -35.83
N MET A 130 8.62 21.10 -35.98
CA MET A 130 8.76 22.16 -36.99
C MET A 130 9.86 23.14 -36.60
N LYS A 131 10.77 23.42 -37.53
CA LYS A 131 11.75 24.48 -37.31
C LYS A 131 11.03 25.86 -37.33
N PRO A 132 11.36 26.77 -36.39
CA PRO A 132 10.80 28.11 -36.43
C PRO A 132 11.27 28.79 -37.72
N ASP A 133 10.34 29.48 -38.39
CA ASP A 133 10.65 30.23 -39.59
C ASP A 133 11.56 31.42 -39.25
N THR A 134 12.86 31.31 -39.49
CA THR A 134 13.87 32.30 -39.13
C THR A 134 13.92 33.49 -40.09
N THR A 135 12.97 33.60 -41.04
CA THR A 135 12.90 34.69 -41.99
C THR A 135 12.12 35.93 -41.53
N ALA A 136 11.52 35.86 -40.33
CA ALA A 136 10.84 37.03 -39.73
C ALA A 136 11.80 37.92 -38.93
N THR A 137 12.71 38.63 -39.60
CA THR A 137 13.43 39.79 -39.02
C THR A 137 12.86 41.08 -39.57
N ALA A 138 12.23 41.85 -38.65
CA ALA A 138 11.99 43.29 -38.57
C ALA A 138 11.54 44.06 -39.83
N GLU A 139 10.34 44.59 -39.71
CA GLU A 139 9.86 45.87 -40.25
C GLU A 139 10.08 46.21 -41.72
N ALA A 140 9.12 45.78 -42.57
CA ALA A 140 8.71 46.58 -43.73
C ALA A 140 7.22 46.27 -44.04
N PRO A 141 6.41 47.23 -44.50
CA PRO A 141 4.98 47.04 -44.73
C PRO A 141 4.76 46.05 -45.89
N VAL A 142 4.04 45.01 -45.56
CA VAL A 142 3.71 43.86 -46.40
C VAL A 142 2.80 44.28 -47.52
N SER A 143 3.27 44.18 -48.76
CA SER A 143 2.40 43.89 -49.89
C SER A 143 1.94 42.43 -49.75
N GLU A 144 0.64 42.22 -49.82
CA GLU A 144 0.01 40.87 -49.87
C GLU A 144 0.46 40.13 -51.14
N GLU A 145 1.61 39.46 -51.07
CA GLU A 145 1.92 38.33 -51.92
C GLU A 145 2.04 37.13 -50.98
N GLU A 146 1.03 36.24 -51.01
CA GLU A 146 0.98 34.96 -50.34
C GLU A 146 2.33 34.24 -50.46
N ALA A 147 2.98 33.94 -49.35
CA ALA A 147 4.09 33.02 -49.32
C ALA A 147 3.52 31.63 -49.67
N SER A 148 3.44 31.31 -50.95
CA SER A 148 2.90 30.06 -51.49
C SER A 148 3.76 28.94 -51.00
N SER A 149 3.25 28.13 -50.09
CA SER A 149 3.81 26.82 -49.81
C SER A 149 4.15 26.11 -51.13
N PRO A 150 5.32 25.49 -51.25
CA PRO A 150 5.70 24.74 -52.45
C PRO A 150 4.75 23.57 -52.76
N PHE A 151 3.86 23.24 -51.83
CA PHE A 151 2.86 22.21 -52.01
C PHE A 151 1.49 22.77 -52.27
N LYS A 152 0.95 22.60 -53.46
CA LYS A 152 -0.48 22.80 -53.79
C LYS A 152 -1.23 21.53 -53.49
N VAL A 153 -1.76 21.44 -52.28
CA VAL A 153 -2.50 20.22 -51.87
C VAL A 153 -3.95 20.36 -52.32
N LYS A 154 -4.29 19.73 -53.46
CA LYS A 154 -5.69 19.57 -53.88
C LYS A 154 -6.20 18.20 -53.47
N LEU A 155 -6.18 17.96 -52.16
CA LEU A 155 -6.46 16.66 -51.59
C LEU A 155 -7.94 16.28 -51.76
N GLN A 156 -8.19 15.20 -52.48
CA GLN A 156 -9.53 14.65 -52.71
C GLN A 156 -9.80 13.41 -51.83
N ARG A 157 -8.74 12.76 -51.39
CA ARG A 157 -8.88 11.58 -50.52
C ARG A 157 -7.67 11.38 -49.62
N PHE A 158 -7.95 11.18 -48.35
CA PHE A 158 -6.98 10.85 -47.34
C PHE A 158 -7.37 9.52 -46.69
N VAL A 159 -6.47 8.57 -46.64
CA VAL A 159 -6.74 7.22 -46.12
C VAL A 159 -5.66 6.82 -45.14
N ILE A 160 -6.10 6.40 -43.95
CA ILE A 160 -5.26 5.73 -42.97
C ILE A 160 -5.73 4.28 -42.85
N LYS A 161 -4.80 3.33 -42.85
CA LYS A 161 -5.10 1.92 -42.59
C LYS A 161 -4.14 1.32 -41.59
N ASN A 162 -4.67 0.55 -40.67
CA ASN A 162 -3.94 -0.20 -39.69
C ASN A 162 -2.92 0.67 -38.90
N MET A 163 -3.39 1.80 -38.37
CA MET A 163 -2.56 2.66 -37.53
C MET A 163 -2.72 2.28 -36.07
N ASN A 164 -1.60 2.15 -35.38
CA ASN A 164 -1.55 2.06 -33.92
C ASN A 164 -0.97 3.36 -33.36
N LEU A 165 -1.69 4.00 -32.44
CA LEU A 165 -1.31 5.26 -31.83
C LEU A 165 -1.23 5.10 -30.33
N ILE A 166 -0.12 5.53 -29.74
CA ILE A 166 0.04 5.72 -28.31
C ILE A 166 0.22 7.21 -28.06
N TYR A 167 -0.58 7.75 -27.16
CA TYR A 167 -0.45 9.10 -26.60
C TYR A 167 -0.14 9.00 -25.13
N ASP A 168 1.02 9.47 -24.70
CA ASP A 168 1.50 9.44 -23.31
C ASP A 168 1.78 10.86 -22.85
N ASP A 169 0.82 11.46 -22.17
CA ASP A 169 0.94 12.80 -21.57
C ASP A 169 1.26 12.66 -20.08
N GLN A 170 2.55 12.78 -19.79
CA GLN A 170 3.06 12.66 -18.43
C GLN A 170 2.75 13.88 -17.58
N GLN A 171 2.61 15.08 -18.20
CA GLN A 171 2.21 16.30 -17.51
C GLN A 171 0.73 16.25 -17.11
N GLY A 172 -0.14 15.92 -18.05
CA GLY A 172 -1.59 15.80 -17.83
C GLY A 172 -2.00 14.47 -17.20
N LYS A 173 -1.04 13.51 -17.03
CA LYS A 173 -1.29 12.15 -16.57
C LYS A 173 -2.38 11.43 -17.36
N MET A 174 -2.37 11.65 -18.68
CA MET A 174 -3.28 11.02 -19.62
C MET A 174 -2.54 10.02 -20.50
N TYR A 175 -3.19 8.88 -20.74
CA TYR A 175 -2.66 7.86 -21.61
C TYR A 175 -3.76 7.33 -22.52
N ALA A 176 -3.49 7.28 -23.83
CA ALA A 176 -4.38 6.66 -24.81
C ALA A 176 -3.61 5.65 -25.66
N ASP A 177 -4.20 4.49 -25.88
CA ASP A 177 -3.70 3.44 -26.75
C ASP A 177 -4.82 3.07 -27.75
N ILE A 178 -4.59 3.40 -29.02
CA ILE A 178 -5.51 3.17 -30.12
C ILE A 178 -4.91 2.11 -31.03
N ARG A 179 -5.64 1.05 -31.32
CA ARG A 179 -5.21 -0.09 -32.13
C ARG A 179 -6.09 -0.30 -33.36
N ASP A 180 -5.44 -0.68 -34.46
CA ASP A 180 -6.10 -0.93 -35.74
C ASP A 180 -7.02 0.24 -36.16
N PHE A 181 -6.52 1.46 -36.07
CA PHE A 181 -7.25 2.64 -36.53
C PHE A 181 -7.25 2.72 -38.05
N ASN A 182 -8.43 2.84 -38.61
CA ASN A 182 -8.66 3.03 -40.04
C ASN A 182 -9.51 4.29 -40.20
N ALA A 183 -9.14 5.11 -41.20
CA ALA A 183 -9.92 6.31 -41.54
C ALA A 183 -9.87 6.60 -43.02
N VAL A 184 -10.98 7.08 -43.53
CA VAL A 184 -11.12 7.59 -44.90
C VAL A 184 -11.81 8.94 -44.84
N CYS A 185 -11.15 9.96 -45.37
CA CYS A 185 -11.75 11.25 -45.66
C CYS A 185 -11.71 11.47 -47.15
N ALA A 186 -12.87 11.70 -47.74
CA ALA A 186 -13.05 11.90 -49.17
C ALA A 186 -13.87 13.18 -49.44
N GLY A 187 -13.40 14.00 -50.40
CA GLY A 187 -14.04 15.23 -50.83
C GLY A 187 -13.01 16.18 -51.46
N ASP A 188 -13.43 17.29 -52.01
CA ASP A 188 -12.51 18.24 -52.61
C ASP A 188 -12.01 19.27 -51.59
N LEU A 189 -10.89 18.96 -50.96
CA LEU A 189 -10.23 19.84 -49.97
C LEU A 189 -9.53 21.06 -50.64
N GLY A 190 -9.55 21.16 -51.96
CA GLY A 190 -9.05 22.33 -52.71
C GLY A 190 -10.10 23.38 -53.01
N SER A 191 -11.38 23.16 -52.67
CA SER A 191 -12.49 24.06 -52.90
C SER A 191 -12.87 24.80 -51.60
N ASP A 192 -13.26 26.06 -51.70
CA ASP A 192 -13.70 26.86 -50.54
C ASP A 192 -14.89 26.22 -49.81
N ARG A 193 -15.72 25.44 -50.51
CA ARG A 193 -16.85 24.72 -49.94
C ARG A 193 -16.97 23.33 -50.53
N THR A 194 -17.08 22.35 -49.68
CA THR A 194 -17.19 20.94 -50.11
C THR A 194 -17.94 20.12 -49.06
N THR A 195 -18.52 19.00 -49.48
CA THR A 195 -18.98 17.95 -48.55
C THR A 195 -17.89 16.88 -48.45
N LEU A 196 -17.37 16.71 -47.24
CA LEU A 196 -16.40 15.67 -46.92
C LEU A 196 -17.15 14.46 -46.37
N LYS A 197 -16.80 13.25 -46.88
CA LYS A 197 -17.24 11.98 -46.32
C LYS A 197 -16.16 11.44 -45.43
N LEU A 198 -16.49 11.28 -44.16
CA LEU A 198 -15.57 10.74 -43.14
C LEU A 198 -16.06 9.40 -42.67
N GLU A 199 -15.20 8.41 -42.77
CA GLU A 199 -15.38 7.11 -42.13
C GLU A 199 -14.15 6.83 -41.28
N ALA A 200 -14.33 6.50 -40.01
CA ALA A 200 -13.24 6.16 -39.11
C ALA A 200 -13.66 5.03 -38.18
N GLU A 201 -12.72 4.14 -37.92
CA GLU A 201 -12.95 3.05 -36.95
C GLU A 201 -11.66 2.66 -36.24
N THR A 202 -11.80 2.18 -35.01
CA THR A 202 -10.71 1.52 -34.27
C THR A 202 -11.24 0.31 -33.54
N LYS A 203 -10.48 -0.79 -33.56
CA LYS A 203 -10.86 -2.01 -32.86
C LYS A 203 -10.69 -1.95 -31.36
N SER A 204 -9.74 -1.13 -30.87
CA SER A 204 -9.47 -0.99 -29.46
C SER A 204 -8.94 0.39 -29.14
N LEU A 205 -9.67 1.08 -28.27
CA LEU A 205 -9.21 2.30 -27.61
C LEU A 205 -9.18 2.05 -26.09
N THR A 206 -8.01 2.21 -25.52
CA THR A 206 -7.83 2.31 -24.06
C THR A 206 -7.49 3.75 -23.71
N TYR A 207 -8.24 4.35 -22.79
CA TYR A 207 -7.97 5.69 -22.27
C TYR A 207 -7.88 5.68 -20.77
N LYS A 208 -6.79 6.23 -20.23
CA LYS A 208 -6.53 6.34 -18.78
C LYS A 208 -6.28 7.80 -18.41
N MET A 209 -6.74 8.20 -17.26
CA MET A 209 -6.44 9.49 -16.64
C MET A 209 -6.12 9.28 -15.16
N ASN A 210 -5.01 9.83 -14.70
CA ASN A 210 -4.48 9.58 -13.35
C ASN A 210 -4.35 8.07 -13.02
N GLY A 211 -4.00 7.25 -14.00
CA GLY A 211 -3.88 5.80 -13.86
C GLY A 211 -5.20 5.02 -13.91
N ILE A 212 -6.36 5.69 -13.84
CA ILE A 212 -7.69 5.07 -13.89
C ILE A 212 -8.10 4.87 -15.34
N PRO A 213 -8.42 3.63 -15.79
CA PRO A 213 -8.91 3.36 -17.13
C PRO A 213 -10.39 3.76 -17.26
N PHE A 214 -10.68 4.86 -17.94
CA PHE A 214 -12.06 5.30 -18.27
C PHE A 214 -12.63 4.51 -19.44
N LEU A 215 -11.80 4.18 -20.42
CA LEU A 215 -12.13 3.24 -21.48
C LEU A 215 -11.07 2.14 -21.52
N ALA A 216 -11.51 0.90 -21.69
CA ALA A 216 -10.63 -0.24 -21.83
C ALA A 216 -11.06 -1.09 -23.02
N ASN A 217 -10.21 -1.14 -24.04
CA ASN A 217 -10.46 -1.88 -25.29
C ASN A 217 -11.80 -1.53 -25.95
N ALA A 218 -12.21 -0.26 -25.91
CA ALA A 218 -13.46 0.19 -26.51
C ALA A 218 -13.35 0.19 -28.04
N ASN A 219 -14.35 -0.35 -28.71
CA ASN A 219 -14.51 -0.24 -30.16
C ASN A 219 -15.21 1.07 -30.50
N ILE A 220 -14.63 1.86 -31.40
CA ILE A 220 -15.22 3.10 -31.88
C ILE A 220 -15.32 3.08 -33.38
N SER A 221 -16.46 3.54 -33.92
CA SER A 221 -16.60 3.85 -35.33
C SER A 221 -17.40 5.13 -35.53
N ALA A 222 -17.10 5.87 -36.59
CA ALA A 222 -17.78 7.09 -36.97
C ALA A 222 -17.96 7.12 -38.47
N THR A 223 -19.15 7.43 -38.92
CA THR A 223 -19.48 7.72 -40.32
C THR A 223 -20.23 9.05 -40.33
N MET A 224 -19.77 10.00 -41.12
CA MET A 224 -20.41 11.31 -41.19
C MET A 224 -20.16 12.02 -42.52
N ASP A 225 -21.12 12.77 -42.96
CA ASP A 225 -20.96 13.77 -43.98
C ASP A 225 -20.72 15.15 -43.31
N VAL A 226 -19.69 15.87 -43.74
CA VAL A 226 -19.31 17.16 -43.19
C VAL A 226 -19.36 18.21 -44.28
N ASP A 227 -20.30 19.14 -44.20
CA ASP A 227 -20.26 20.31 -45.04
C ASP A 227 -19.18 21.28 -44.55
N ALA A 228 -18.07 21.29 -45.25
CA ALA A 228 -16.90 22.08 -44.95
C ALA A 228 -16.91 23.40 -45.73
N ASP A 229 -16.96 24.53 -45.04
CA ASP A 229 -16.62 25.85 -45.52
C ASP A 229 -15.16 26.12 -45.14
N LEU A 230 -14.27 25.74 -46.05
CA LEU A 230 -12.83 25.80 -45.83
C LEU A 230 -12.29 27.22 -45.78
N ALA A 231 -12.97 28.16 -46.48
CA ALA A 231 -12.60 29.58 -46.41
C ALA A 231 -12.82 30.21 -45.05
N ASN A 232 -13.82 29.72 -44.31
CA ASN A 232 -14.16 30.16 -42.95
C ASN A 232 -13.79 29.11 -41.86
N ASN A 233 -13.12 28.03 -42.22
CA ASN A 233 -12.79 26.91 -41.33
C ASN A 233 -13.98 26.38 -40.52
N LYS A 234 -15.18 26.37 -41.16
CA LYS A 234 -16.44 25.96 -40.52
C LYS A 234 -16.91 24.61 -41.06
N TYR A 235 -17.19 23.71 -40.20
CA TYR A 235 -17.56 22.33 -40.48
C TYR A 235 -18.91 22.03 -39.89
N THR A 236 -19.89 21.74 -40.73
CA THR A 236 -21.26 21.39 -40.31
C THR A 236 -21.48 19.90 -40.47
N LEU A 237 -21.81 19.22 -39.37
CA LEU A 237 -21.99 17.78 -39.29
C LEU A 237 -23.39 17.40 -39.81
N LYS A 238 -23.48 16.44 -40.71
CA LYS A 238 -24.70 15.92 -41.30
C LYS A 238 -24.65 14.41 -41.38
N ASP A 239 -25.81 13.79 -41.42
CA ASP A 239 -26.02 12.37 -41.72
C ASP A 239 -24.95 11.47 -41.04
N ASN A 240 -24.78 11.65 -39.73
CA ASN A 240 -23.69 11.02 -39.01
C ASN A 240 -24.17 9.94 -38.03
N THR A 241 -23.32 8.99 -37.83
CA THR A 241 -23.47 7.93 -36.84
C THR A 241 -22.13 7.70 -36.15
N ILE A 242 -22.11 7.84 -34.84
CA ILE A 242 -20.97 7.49 -34.01
C ILE A 242 -21.35 6.30 -33.15
N ARG A 243 -20.47 5.32 -33.09
CA ARG A 243 -20.66 4.14 -32.22
C ARG A 243 -19.49 4.03 -31.24
N LEU A 244 -19.84 3.81 -30.00
CA LEU A 244 -18.90 3.45 -28.94
C LEU A 244 -19.35 2.11 -28.37
N ASN A 245 -18.61 1.06 -28.65
CA ASN A 245 -19.05 -0.32 -28.41
C ASN A 245 -20.42 -0.57 -29.07
N ALA A 246 -21.44 -0.87 -28.30
CA ALA A 246 -22.81 -1.09 -28.78
C ALA A 246 -23.67 0.19 -28.81
N ILE A 247 -23.19 1.30 -28.23
CA ILE A 247 -23.94 2.55 -28.18
C ILE A 247 -23.82 3.30 -29.50
N GLN A 248 -24.97 3.66 -30.07
CA GLN A 248 -25.03 4.48 -31.28
C GLN A 248 -25.57 5.87 -30.93
N ALA A 249 -24.90 6.90 -31.42
CA ALA A 249 -25.30 8.30 -31.27
C ALA A 249 -25.20 9.05 -32.61
N GLY A 250 -25.99 10.10 -32.76
CA GLY A 250 -25.82 11.11 -33.79
C GLY A 250 -25.37 12.42 -33.17
N ILE A 251 -24.57 13.19 -33.89
CA ILE A 251 -24.14 14.53 -33.52
C ILE A 251 -24.59 15.51 -34.61
N ASP A 252 -25.42 16.46 -34.23
CA ASP A 252 -25.85 17.57 -35.11
C ASP A 252 -25.16 18.84 -34.72
N GLY A 253 -24.95 19.73 -35.68
CA GLY A 253 -24.41 21.07 -35.42
C GLY A 253 -23.20 21.42 -36.25
N TRP A 254 -22.36 22.28 -35.72
CA TRP A 254 -21.18 22.79 -36.44
C TRP A 254 -20.03 23.13 -35.50
N VAL A 255 -18.82 23.10 -36.04
CA VAL A 255 -17.58 23.55 -35.43
C VAL A 255 -16.87 24.53 -36.37
N ALA A 256 -16.36 25.65 -35.86
CA ALA A 256 -15.53 26.61 -36.59
C ALA A 256 -14.18 26.76 -35.88
N LEU A 257 -13.11 26.48 -36.62
CA LEU A 257 -11.74 26.62 -36.11
C LEU A 257 -11.28 28.07 -36.37
N LYS A 258 -11.13 28.83 -35.26
CA LYS A 258 -10.68 30.25 -35.26
C LYS A 258 -9.43 30.34 -34.41
N ASP A 259 -8.29 29.96 -34.94
CA ASP A 259 -7.04 29.89 -34.19
C ASP A 259 -6.81 31.13 -33.30
N PRO A 260 -6.58 30.95 -31.94
CA PRO A 260 -6.48 29.69 -31.18
C PRO A 260 -7.82 29.17 -30.61
N ALA A 261 -8.96 29.68 -31.06
CA ALA A 261 -10.28 29.36 -30.52
C ALA A 261 -11.01 28.33 -31.39
N ILE A 262 -11.86 27.53 -30.77
CA ILE A 262 -12.82 26.65 -31.45
C ILE A 262 -14.22 27.11 -31.04
N ASP A 263 -14.99 27.57 -32.02
CA ASP A 263 -16.40 27.95 -31.81
C ASP A 263 -17.32 26.81 -32.25
N MET A 264 -18.36 26.51 -31.50
CA MET A 264 -19.17 25.33 -31.75
C MET A 264 -20.63 25.51 -31.32
N ASP A 265 -21.52 24.79 -31.99
CA ASP A 265 -22.90 24.54 -31.56
C ASP A 265 -23.21 23.09 -31.91
N LEU A 266 -23.06 22.19 -30.94
CA LEU A 266 -23.17 20.76 -31.12
C LEU A 266 -24.28 20.18 -30.25
N LYS A 267 -24.99 19.20 -30.76
CA LYS A 267 -25.98 18.41 -30.05
C LYS A 267 -25.79 16.93 -30.33
N LEU A 268 -25.54 16.14 -29.28
CA LEU A 268 -25.49 14.70 -29.33
C LEU A 268 -26.80 14.12 -28.84
N ASN A 269 -27.35 13.18 -29.57
CA ASN A 269 -28.52 12.41 -29.18
C ASN A 269 -28.25 10.93 -29.38
N THR A 270 -28.67 10.15 -28.41
CA THR A 270 -28.77 8.70 -28.60
C THR A 270 -30.23 8.33 -28.80
N ASN A 271 -30.52 7.32 -29.59
CA ASN A 271 -31.79 6.61 -29.51
C ASN A 271 -31.89 5.90 -28.16
N ASP A 272 -33.07 5.31 -27.87
CA ASP A 272 -33.17 4.44 -26.71
C ASP A 272 -32.11 3.35 -26.74
N ILE A 273 -31.17 3.43 -25.77
CA ILE A 273 -30.07 2.50 -25.62
C ILE A 273 -30.53 1.43 -24.62
N GLY A 274 -30.31 0.17 -24.90
CA GLY A 274 -30.50 -0.86 -23.92
C GLY A 274 -29.57 -0.67 -22.69
N PHE A 275 -30.03 -1.04 -21.54
CA PHE A 275 -29.23 -0.86 -20.31
C PHE A 275 -27.90 -1.64 -20.36
N LYS A 276 -27.84 -2.74 -21.10
CA LYS A 276 -26.61 -3.53 -21.31
C LYS A 276 -25.50 -2.71 -21.94
N GLU A 277 -25.86 -1.90 -22.94
CA GLU A 277 -24.93 -1.05 -23.67
C GLU A 277 -24.33 0.03 -22.74
N ILE A 278 -25.14 0.59 -21.83
CA ILE A 278 -24.66 1.55 -20.81
C ILE A 278 -23.67 0.87 -19.86
N LEU A 279 -23.91 -0.36 -19.44
CA LEU A 279 -22.97 -1.09 -18.59
C LEU A 279 -21.60 -1.29 -19.24
N SER A 280 -21.52 -1.29 -20.56
CA SER A 280 -20.24 -1.39 -21.30
C SER A 280 -19.35 -0.14 -21.13
N LEU A 281 -19.88 0.97 -20.65
CA LEU A 281 -19.13 2.19 -20.36
C LEU A 281 -18.49 2.21 -18.97
N ILE A 282 -18.88 1.27 -18.10
CA ILE A 282 -18.27 1.15 -16.77
C ILE A 282 -16.82 0.69 -16.94
N PRO A 283 -15.82 1.41 -16.34
CA PRO A 283 -14.43 1.02 -16.44
C PRO A 283 -14.21 -0.45 -16.07
N ALA A 284 -13.37 -1.14 -16.83
CA ALA A 284 -13.18 -2.60 -16.75
C ALA A 284 -12.72 -3.10 -15.36
N ILE A 285 -12.10 -2.24 -14.55
CA ILE A 285 -11.72 -2.58 -13.16
C ILE A 285 -12.94 -2.85 -12.26
N TYR A 286 -14.13 -2.34 -12.64
CA TYR A 286 -15.37 -2.54 -11.91
C TYR A 286 -16.34 -3.49 -12.62
N ALA A 287 -15.97 -3.98 -13.81
CA ALA A 287 -16.91 -4.64 -14.74
C ALA A 287 -16.45 -6.00 -15.24
N THR A 288 -15.94 -6.85 -14.35
CA THR A 288 -15.26 -8.08 -14.75
C THR A 288 -16.11 -9.11 -15.53
N GLU A 289 -17.44 -9.03 -15.60
CA GLU A 289 -18.24 -10.03 -16.36
C GLU A 289 -19.66 -9.57 -16.77
N PHE A 290 -19.79 -8.36 -17.27
CA PHE A 290 -21.13 -7.87 -17.68
C PHE A 290 -21.66 -8.52 -18.98
N SER A 291 -20.83 -9.19 -19.76
CA SER A 291 -21.24 -9.79 -21.04
C SER A 291 -22.30 -10.89 -20.88
N SER A 292 -22.29 -11.60 -19.76
CA SER A 292 -23.23 -12.69 -19.46
C SER A 292 -24.54 -12.24 -18.86
N LEU A 293 -24.67 -10.95 -18.47
CA LEU A 293 -25.87 -10.45 -17.78
C LEU A 293 -27.11 -10.50 -18.65
N LYS A 294 -28.21 -10.92 -18.05
CA LYS A 294 -29.56 -10.64 -18.56
C LYS A 294 -29.93 -9.25 -18.06
N THR A 295 -30.26 -8.36 -19.00
CA THR A 295 -30.62 -6.97 -18.72
C THR A 295 -31.90 -6.62 -19.43
N ASP A 296 -32.62 -5.68 -18.88
CA ASP A 296 -33.78 -5.02 -19.49
C ASP A 296 -33.78 -3.56 -19.07
N GLY A 297 -34.63 -2.76 -19.74
CA GLY A 297 -34.71 -1.34 -19.51
C GLY A 297 -33.98 -0.51 -20.54
N THR A 298 -34.30 0.75 -20.57
CA THR A 298 -33.81 1.71 -21.56
C THR A 298 -33.04 2.84 -20.90
N ALA A 299 -32.10 3.40 -21.66
CA ALA A 299 -31.38 4.58 -21.28
C ALA A 299 -31.38 5.58 -22.45
N THR A 300 -31.32 6.83 -22.14
CA THR A 300 -31.10 7.93 -23.10
C THR A 300 -29.95 8.79 -22.63
N LEU A 301 -29.12 9.22 -23.56
CA LEU A 301 -28.05 10.19 -23.33
C LEU A 301 -28.21 11.32 -24.33
N THR A 302 -28.32 12.54 -23.86
CA THR A 302 -28.28 13.73 -24.69
C THR A 302 -27.20 14.65 -24.19
N ALA A 303 -26.48 15.29 -25.11
CA ALA A 303 -25.51 16.31 -24.74
C ALA A 303 -25.57 17.50 -25.70
N THR A 304 -25.31 18.68 -25.21
CA THR A 304 -25.17 19.92 -26.00
C THR A 304 -23.90 20.61 -25.60
N ALA A 305 -23.24 21.25 -26.59
CA ALA A 305 -22.10 22.12 -26.35
C ALA A 305 -22.19 23.34 -27.26
N LYS A 306 -22.25 24.53 -26.70
CA LYS A 306 -22.45 25.79 -27.46
C LYS A 306 -21.55 26.89 -26.94
N GLY A 307 -20.76 27.50 -27.85
CA GLY A 307 -19.87 28.60 -27.54
C GLY A 307 -18.43 28.29 -27.89
N ILE A 308 -17.51 28.97 -27.23
CA ILE A 308 -16.09 28.99 -27.56
C ILE A 308 -15.31 28.10 -26.59
N LEU A 309 -14.43 27.28 -27.15
CA LEU A 309 -13.37 26.54 -26.45
C LEU A 309 -12.04 27.24 -26.76
N GLN A 310 -11.40 27.81 -25.74
CA GLN A 310 -10.10 28.47 -25.89
C GLN A 310 -9.36 28.51 -24.56
N GLY A 311 -8.19 27.85 -24.48
CA GLY A 311 -7.47 27.72 -23.23
C GLY A 311 -8.36 27.13 -22.14
N ASP A 312 -8.52 27.81 -20.99
CA ASP A 312 -9.35 27.38 -19.86
C ASP A 312 -10.85 27.72 -20.07
N THR A 313 -11.22 28.42 -21.16
CA THR A 313 -12.62 28.74 -21.46
C THR A 313 -13.28 27.59 -22.18
N VAL A 314 -14.36 27.08 -21.59
CA VAL A 314 -15.17 25.99 -22.16
C VAL A 314 -16.50 26.54 -22.72
N PRO A 315 -17.10 25.92 -23.75
CA PRO A 315 -18.45 26.25 -24.19
C PRO A 315 -19.46 25.94 -23.09
N ALA A 316 -20.64 26.55 -23.15
CA ALA A 316 -21.76 26.11 -22.37
C ALA A 316 -22.13 24.69 -22.79
N PHE A 317 -22.27 23.77 -21.82
CA PHE A 317 -22.64 22.39 -22.10
C PHE A 317 -23.67 21.86 -21.13
N ASN A 318 -24.47 20.90 -21.61
CA ASN A 318 -25.42 20.15 -20.81
C ASN A 318 -25.39 18.70 -21.27
N ILE A 319 -25.27 17.79 -20.31
CA ILE A 319 -25.28 16.32 -20.51
C ILE A 319 -26.38 15.76 -19.63
N ASP A 320 -27.37 15.14 -20.23
CA ASP A 320 -28.48 14.48 -19.53
C ASP A 320 -28.44 12.98 -19.82
N MET A 321 -28.42 12.21 -18.76
CA MET A 321 -28.53 10.75 -18.81
C MET A 321 -29.77 10.31 -18.03
N GLN A 322 -30.62 9.50 -18.63
CA GLN A 322 -31.76 8.89 -17.98
C GLN A 322 -31.74 7.39 -18.21
N VAL A 323 -31.86 6.64 -17.13
CA VAL A 323 -32.11 5.19 -17.14
C VAL A 323 -33.48 4.96 -16.53
N LYS A 324 -34.33 4.20 -17.21
CA LYS A 324 -35.71 3.97 -16.79
C LYS A 324 -35.98 2.49 -16.60
N ASN A 325 -36.45 2.16 -15.41
CA ASN A 325 -36.92 0.83 -15.04
C ASN A 325 -36.00 -0.30 -15.49
N ALA A 326 -34.67 -0.05 -15.37
CA ALA A 326 -33.70 -1.03 -15.78
C ALA A 326 -33.55 -2.16 -14.77
N MET A 327 -33.07 -3.28 -15.24
CA MET A 327 -32.75 -4.42 -14.41
C MET A 327 -31.50 -5.15 -14.94
N PHE A 328 -30.81 -5.83 -14.03
CA PHE A 328 -29.85 -6.82 -14.43
C PHE A 328 -29.92 -8.07 -13.55
N ARG A 329 -29.56 -9.22 -14.14
CA ARG A 329 -29.46 -10.49 -13.44
C ARG A 329 -28.40 -11.39 -14.09
N TYR A 330 -27.61 -12.03 -13.29
CA TYR A 330 -26.73 -13.10 -13.73
C TYR A 330 -27.57 -14.34 -14.09
N PRO A 331 -27.32 -15.00 -15.25
CA PRO A 331 -28.15 -16.13 -15.71
C PRO A 331 -28.25 -17.28 -14.70
N ALA A 332 -27.16 -17.53 -13.97
CA ALA A 332 -27.06 -18.60 -12.97
C ALA A 332 -27.72 -18.24 -11.62
N LEU A 333 -28.18 -17.00 -11.43
CA LEU A 333 -28.67 -16.53 -10.13
C LEU A 333 -30.20 -16.34 -10.15
N PRO A 334 -30.90 -16.64 -9.05
CA PRO A 334 -32.36 -16.64 -8.98
C PRO A 334 -32.98 -15.24 -8.97
N ALA A 335 -32.26 -14.22 -8.49
CA ALA A 335 -32.75 -12.85 -8.37
C ALA A 335 -31.81 -11.87 -9.12
N GLY A 336 -32.25 -10.62 -9.25
CA GLY A 336 -31.52 -9.53 -9.88
C GLY A 336 -31.70 -8.23 -9.13
N VAL A 337 -31.13 -7.17 -9.66
CA VAL A 337 -31.40 -5.79 -9.28
C VAL A 337 -32.42 -5.26 -10.27
N ASP A 338 -33.54 -4.74 -9.80
CA ASP A 338 -34.61 -4.24 -10.64
C ASP A 338 -35.04 -2.81 -10.25
N GLN A 339 -35.96 -2.24 -11.02
CA GLN A 339 -36.43 -0.87 -10.85
C GLN A 339 -35.29 0.15 -10.76
N ILE A 340 -34.22 -0.08 -11.51
CA ILE A 340 -33.09 0.85 -11.58
C ILE A 340 -33.56 2.07 -12.36
N ASN A 341 -33.59 3.22 -11.69
CA ASN A 341 -33.86 4.50 -12.29
C ASN A 341 -32.73 5.44 -11.96
N ILE A 342 -32.18 6.07 -13.00
CA ILE A 342 -31.10 7.06 -12.87
C ILE A 342 -31.51 8.30 -13.66
N SER A 343 -31.44 9.44 -13.02
CA SER A 343 -31.48 10.72 -13.70
C SER A 343 -30.24 11.50 -13.28
N ALA A 344 -29.34 11.70 -14.23
CA ALA A 344 -28.09 12.39 -14.01
C ALA A 344 -27.94 13.53 -15.03
N ASN A 345 -27.60 14.71 -14.54
CA ASN A 345 -27.36 15.89 -15.33
C ASN A 345 -26.02 16.49 -14.98
N VAL A 346 -25.20 16.83 -15.99
CA VAL A 346 -23.97 17.58 -15.87
C VAL A 346 -24.04 18.79 -16.75
N GLN A 347 -23.94 19.98 -16.18
CA GLN A 347 -24.08 21.22 -16.93
C GLN A 347 -23.03 22.26 -16.55
N ASN A 348 -22.67 23.08 -17.53
CA ASN A 348 -21.82 24.26 -17.36
C ASN A 348 -22.40 25.42 -18.17
N PRO A 349 -22.54 26.63 -17.62
CA PRO A 349 -23.07 27.79 -18.34
C PRO A 349 -22.12 28.36 -19.40
N GLY A 350 -20.91 27.82 -19.49
CA GLY A 350 -19.82 28.35 -20.32
C GLY A 350 -18.82 29.20 -19.54
N GLY A 351 -17.65 29.39 -20.12
CA GLY A 351 -16.54 30.13 -19.51
C GLY A 351 -15.63 29.20 -18.69
N ASN A 352 -15.66 29.31 -17.38
CA ASN A 352 -14.81 28.52 -16.52
C ASN A 352 -15.39 27.10 -16.32
N ILE A 353 -14.56 26.06 -16.53
CA ILE A 353 -14.95 24.66 -16.32
C ILE A 353 -15.42 24.39 -14.87
N ASP A 354 -14.93 25.16 -13.92
CA ASP A 354 -15.31 25.04 -12.51
C ASP A 354 -16.76 25.46 -12.21
N LEU A 355 -17.43 26.15 -13.14
CA LEU A 355 -18.86 26.44 -13.03
C LEU A 355 -19.74 25.19 -13.30
N THR A 356 -19.13 24.05 -13.54
CA THR A 356 -19.83 22.80 -13.75
C THR A 356 -20.65 22.40 -12.53
N THR A 357 -21.86 21.94 -12.76
CA THR A 357 -22.71 21.31 -11.75
C THR A 357 -23.04 19.89 -12.16
N VAL A 358 -22.98 18.97 -11.21
CA VAL A 358 -23.40 17.57 -11.38
C VAL A 358 -24.61 17.34 -10.49
N ASN A 359 -25.68 16.82 -11.05
CA ASN A 359 -26.90 16.53 -10.33
C ASN A 359 -27.36 15.09 -10.63
N ILE A 360 -27.52 14.28 -9.59
CA ILE A 360 -28.08 12.93 -9.66
C ILE A 360 -29.35 12.92 -8.83
N ASN A 361 -30.50 12.77 -9.46
CA ASN A 361 -31.79 12.76 -8.77
C ASN A 361 -32.92 12.14 -9.62
N PRO A 362 -33.32 10.91 -9.33
CA PRO A 362 -32.75 9.97 -8.37
C PRO A 362 -31.64 9.08 -9.00
N PHE A 363 -30.88 8.40 -8.16
CA PHE A 363 -30.36 7.07 -8.43
C PHE A 363 -31.07 6.11 -7.49
N SER A 364 -31.97 5.30 -8.00
CA SER A 364 -32.76 4.35 -7.19
C SER A 364 -32.75 2.97 -7.82
N PHE A 365 -32.84 1.97 -6.97
CA PHE A 365 -32.94 0.57 -7.39
C PHE A 365 -33.64 -0.26 -6.31
N ARG A 366 -34.05 -1.47 -6.67
CA ARG A 366 -34.53 -2.48 -5.74
C ARG A 366 -33.64 -3.72 -5.82
N LEU A 367 -33.02 -4.06 -4.68
CA LEU A 367 -32.19 -5.25 -4.53
C LEU A 367 -33.02 -6.32 -3.81
N ALA A 368 -33.40 -7.38 -4.55
CA ALA A 368 -34.22 -8.47 -4.02
C ALA A 368 -35.43 -7.99 -3.21
N GLY A 369 -36.15 -7.00 -3.76
CA GLY A 369 -37.33 -6.42 -3.16
C GLY A 369 -37.14 -5.24 -2.22
N ASN A 370 -35.91 -4.97 -1.76
CA ASN A 370 -35.59 -3.85 -0.85
C ASN A 370 -35.23 -2.59 -1.65
N PRO A 371 -35.94 -1.46 -1.46
CA PRO A 371 -35.65 -0.22 -2.16
C PRO A 371 -34.44 0.50 -1.55
N PHE A 372 -33.65 1.10 -2.43
CA PHE A 372 -32.56 1.99 -2.08
C PHE A 372 -32.56 3.20 -3.01
N SER A 373 -32.23 4.37 -2.48
CA SER A 373 -32.17 5.61 -3.25
C SER A 373 -30.99 6.47 -2.81
N LEU A 374 -30.39 7.14 -3.77
CA LEU A 374 -29.33 8.13 -3.60
C LEU A 374 -29.67 9.38 -4.39
N THR A 375 -29.45 10.55 -3.83
CA THR A 375 -29.40 11.82 -4.56
C THR A 375 -28.05 12.48 -4.31
N ALA A 376 -27.51 13.15 -5.32
CA ALA A 376 -26.26 13.89 -5.19
C ALA A 376 -26.30 15.16 -6.05
N ASN A 377 -25.77 16.24 -5.51
CA ASN A 377 -25.54 17.50 -6.23
C ASN A 377 -24.11 17.97 -5.90
N VAL A 378 -23.33 18.32 -6.94
CA VAL A 378 -21.99 18.87 -6.78
C VAL A 378 -21.87 20.13 -7.63
N LYS A 379 -21.32 21.17 -7.05
CA LYS A 379 -20.98 22.44 -7.71
C LYS A 379 -19.49 22.69 -7.55
N THR A 380 -18.90 23.49 -8.43
CA THR A 380 -17.48 23.84 -8.41
C THR A 380 -16.57 22.62 -8.23
N PRO A 381 -16.69 21.58 -9.12
CA PRO A 381 -16.08 20.26 -8.89
C PRO A 381 -14.55 20.24 -8.95
N ILE A 382 -13.90 21.28 -9.45
CA ILE A 382 -12.46 21.35 -9.69
C ILE A 382 -11.74 22.11 -8.58
N SER A 383 -12.16 23.34 -8.28
CA SER A 383 -11.46 24.20 -7.31
C SER A 383 -11.81 23.84 -5.86
N ASP A 384 -13.10 23.75 -5.56
CA ASP A 384 -13.61 23.46 -4.21
C ASP A 384 -15.01 22.84 -4.30
N PRO A 385 -15.13 21.51 -4.46
CA PRO A 385 -16.40 20.83 -4.59
C PRO A 385 -17.37 21.16 -3.45
N ASP A 386 -18.46 21.84 -3.78
CA ASP A 386 -19.62 22.09 -2.92
C ASP A 386 -20.64 20.98 -3.22
N PHE A 387 -20.81 20.05 -2.28
CA PHE A 387 -21.63 18.87 -2.50
C PHE A 387 -22.77 18.73 -1.51
N LYS A 388 -23.85 18.11 -1.97
CA LYS A 388 -24.95 17.61 -1.16
C LYS A 388 -25.30 16.19 -1.63
N ALA A 389 -25.37 15.24 -0.68
CA ALA A 389 -25.74 13.86 -0.95
C ALA A 389 -26.72 13.35 0.10
N GLU A 390 -27.68 12.55 -0.32
CA GLU A 390 -28.66 11.88 0.54
C GLU A 390 -28.73 10.41 0.11
N ALA A 391 -28.69 9.48 1.07
CA ALA A 391 -28.82 8.06 0.82
C ALA A 391 -29.81 7.45 1.81
N LYS A 392 -30.79 6.69 1.30
CA LYS A 392 -31.83 6.07 2.10
C LYS A 392 -32.25 4.71 1.54
N GLY A 393 -32.31 3.72 2.42
CA GLY A 393 -32.84 2.42 2.03
C GLY A 393 -32.29 1.30 2.88
N ILE A 394 -32.80 0.11 2.60
CA ILE A 394 -32.42 -1.12 3.29
C ILE A 394 -31.75 -2.05 2.28
N LEU A 395 -30.56 -2.52 2.62
CA LEU A 395 -29.84 -3.51 1.83
C LEU A 395 -29.75 -4.83 2.60
N ASN A 396 -30.39 -5.86 2.09
CA ASN A 396 -30.23 -7.21 2.63
C ASN A 396 -29.05 -7.89 1.94
N LEU A 397 -27.95 -8.04 2.67
CA LEU A 397 -26.69 -8.56 2.15
C LEU A 397 -26.78 -10.06 1.80
N GLY A 398 -27.61 -10.83 2.51
CA GLY A 398 -27.86 -12.25 2.19
C GLY A 398 -28.52 -12.45 0.83
N MET A 399 -29.16 -11.42 0.30
CA MET A 399 -29.75 -11.43 -1.03
C MET A 399 -28.74 -11.09 -2.13
N ILE A 400 -27.56 -10.52 -1.79
CA ILE A 400 -26.53 -10.19 -2.78
C ILE A 400 -26.08 -11.46 -3.52
N LYS A 401 -25.92 -12.57 -2.80
CA LYS A 401 -25.59 -13.88 -3.40
C LYS A 401 -26.60 -14.32 -4.47
N GLN A 402 -27.85 -13.86 -4.39
CA GLN A 402 -28.90 -14.18 -5.37
C GLN A 402 -28.83 -13.30 -6.61
N VAL A 403 -28.12 -12.16 -6.55
CA VAL A 403 -28.05 -11.14 -7.63
C VAL A 403 -26.63 -10.92 -8.15
N TYR A 404 -25.60 -11.33 -7.41
CA TYR A 404 -24.18 -11.20 -7.78
C TYR A 404 -23.39 -12.46 -7.37
N PRO A 405 -22.51 -12.99 -8.22
CA PRO A 405 -21.69 -14.16 -7.88
C PRO A 405 -20.59 -13.77 -6.90
N LEU A 406 -20.73 -14.23 -5.65
CA LEU A 406 -19.76 -13.96 -4.59
C LEU A 406 -18.65 -15.00 -4.50
N GLY A 407 -18.62 -16.00 -5.40
CA GLY A 407 -17.70 -17.14 -5.29
C GLY A 407 -17.91 -17.89 -3.97
N ASP A 408 -16.83 -18.17 -3.27
CA ASP A 408 -16.83 -18.85 -1.96
C ASP A 408 -17.18 -17.94 -0.78
N MET A 409 -17.45 -16.64 -1.04
CA MET A 409 -17.82 -15.68 0.01
C MET A 409 -19.28 -15.84 0.44
N GLU A 410 -19.50 -16.00 1.74
CA GLU A 410 -20.83 -15.91 2.32
C GLU A 410 -21.03 -14.56 3.00
N LEU A 411 -22.02 -13.81 2.52
CA LEU A 411 -22.38 -12.51 3.06
C LEU A 411 -23.86 -12.50 3.42
N ASN A 412 -24.18 -12.18 4.67
CA ASN A 412 -25.55 -12.07 5.18
C ASN A 412 -25.69 -10.82 6.05
N GLY A 413 -26.92 -10.48 6.41
CA GLY A 413 -27.26 -9.36 7.27
C GLY A 413 -27.98 -8.24 6.56
N THR A 414 -28.25 -7.17 7.27
CA THR A 414 -28.99 -6.02 6.78
C THR A 414 -28.23 -4.73 7.08
N ILE A 415 -28.15 -3.85 6.09
CA ILE A 415 -27.74 -2.45 6.22
C ILE A 415 -28.99 -1.60 6.10
N ASP A 416 -29.27 -0.78 7.09
CA ASP A 416 -30.33 0.23 7.09
C ASP A 416 -29.66 1.61 7.10
N ALA A 417 -29.83 2.37 6.01
CA ALA A 417 -29.19 3.67 5.82
C ALA A 417 -30.22 4.77 5.69
N ASP A 418 -30.07 5.83 6.45
CA ASP A 418 -30.78 7.10 6.30
C ASP A 418 -29.80 8.24 6.63
N MET A 419 -29.11 8.75 5.62
CA MET A 419 -28.05 9.73 5.80
C MET A 419 -28.13 10.87 4.80
N GLN A 420 -27.71 12.03 5.25
CA GLN A 420 -27.47 13.20 4.41
C GLN A 420 -26.15 13.87 4.78
N MET A 421 -25.46 14.37 3.77
CA MET A 421 -24.21 15.10 3.94
C MET A 421 -24.15 16.25 2.94
N SER A 422 -23.67 17.41 3.39
CA SER A 422 -23.39 18.55 2.50
C SER A 422 -22.26 19.39 3.07
N GLY A 423 -21.53 20.06 2.17
CA GLY A 423 -20.42 20.93 2.53
C GLY A 423 -19.47 21.16 1.37
N ARG A 424 -18.33 21.72 1.66
CA ARG A 424 -17.25 21.94 0.72
C ARG A 424 -16.05 21.08 1.03
N LEU A 425 -15.31 20.67 -0.01
CA LEU A 425 -14.09 19.89 0.17
C LEU A 425 -13.06 20.67 0.99
N SER A 426 -12.94 21.99 0.79
CA SER A 426 -12.06 22.85 1.55
C SER A 426 -12.34 22.87 3.07
N TYR A 427 -13.57 22.60 3.49
CA TYR A 427 -13.89 22.48 4.91
C TYR A 427 -13.24 21.24 5.53
N ILE A 428 -13.15 20.14 4.75
CA ILE A 428 -12.46 18.92 5.15
C ILE A 428 -10.94 19.15 5.19
N GLU A 429 -10.41 19.88 4.20
CA GLU A 429 -8.97 20.18 4.09
C GLU A 429 -8.46 21.04 5.23
N LYS A 430 -9.30 21.99 5.68
CA LYS A 430 -9.00 22.93 6.77
C LYS A 430 -9.45 22.46 8.13
N GLU A 431 -10.00 21.20 8.22
CA GLU A 431 -10.58 20.65 9.45
C GLU A 431 -11.74 21.48 10.04
N GLU A 432 -12.43 22.26 9.18
CA GLU A 432 -13.58 23.10 9.56
C GLU A 432 -14.89 22.28 9.55
N TYR A 433 -14.91 21.14 10.22
CA TYR A 433 -16.03 20.16 10.15
C TYR A 433 -17.36 20.71 10.64
N GLU A 434 -17.37 21.73 11.52
CA GLU A 434 -18.57 22.42 11.98
C GLU A 434 -19.31 23.18 10.87
N ARG A 435 -18.63 23.45 9.75
CA ARG A 435 -19.24 24.04 8.55
C ARG A 435 -19.88 23.00 7.65
N MET A 436 -19.57 21.72 7.84
CA MET A 436 -20.21 20.60 7.18
C MET A 436 -21.58 20.32 7.81
N GLN A 437 -22.51 19.85 7.00
CA GLN A 437 -23.73 19.21 7.49
C GLN A 437 -23.61 17.72 7.23
N ALA A 438 -23.65 16.94 8.24
CA ALA A 438 -23.70 15.49 8.16
C ALA A 438 -24.64 14.98 9.24
N SER A 439 -25.63 14.23 8.88
CA SER A 439 -26.57 13.65 9.81
C SER A 439 -27.16 12.36 9.26
N GLY A 440 -27.67 11.55 10.16
CA GLY A 440 -28.31 10.30 9.80
C GLY A 440 -27.68 9.12 10.52
N THR A 441 -28.12 7.95 10.10
CA THR A 441 -27.72 6.69 10.71
C THR A 441 -27.43 5.61 9.66
N ILE A 442 -26.48 4.72 9.99
CA ILE A 442 -26.33 3.43 9.34
C ILE A 442 -26.43 2.36 10.42
N GLY A 443 -27.47 1.54 10.34
CA GLY A 443 -27.66 0.37 11.17
C GLY A 443 -27.13 -0.89 10.47
N LEU A 444 -26.32 -1.68 11.15
CA LEU A 444 -25.92 -3.01 10.71
C LEU A 444 -26.57 -4.05 11.62
N THR A 445 -27.21 -5.06 11.07
CA THR A 445 -27.85 -6.11 11.86
C THR A 445 -27.60 -7.47 11.24
N GLY A 446 -27.08 -8.42 12.06
CA GLY A 446 -26.90 -9.80 11.68
C GLY A 446 -25.94 -9.99 10.50
N MET A 447 -24.97 -9.10 10.31
CA MET A 447 -23.96 -9.25 9.26
C MET A 447 -23.09 -10.46 9.55
N LYS A 448 -22.97 -11.34 8.57
CA LYS A 448 -22.03 -12.46 8.58
C LYS A 448 -21.20 -12.43 7.32
N LEU A 449 -19.91 -12.45 7.50
CA LEU A 449 -18.93 -12.54 6.42
C LEU A 449 -18.09 -13.78 6.65
N LYS A 450 -18.14 -14.70 5.70
CA LYS A 450 -17.24 -15.84 5.62
C LYS A 450 -16.40 -15.73 4.37
N MET A 451 -15.11 -15.82 4.52
CA MET A 451 -14.14 -15.88 3.43
C MET A 451 -13.24 -17.09 3.65
N LYS A 452 -12.75 -17.64 2.56
CA LYS A 452 -11.76 -18.72 2.62
C LYS A 452 -10.52 -18.20 3.34
N ASP A 453 -9.98 -18.98 4.24
CA ASP A 453 -8.74 -18.70 4.98
C ASP A 453 -8.78 -17.51 5.96
N MET A 454 -9.99 -16.98 6.27
CA MET A 454 -10.20 -15.96 7.31
C MET A 454 -11.19 -16.43 8.38
N PRO A 455 -11.04 -15.99 9.64
CA PRO A 455 -12.04 -16.26 10.67
C PRO A 455 -13.41 -15.67 10.28
N ASP A 456 -14.49 -16.39 10.55
CA ASP A 456 -15.85 -15.90 10.35
C ASP A 456 -16.07 -14.60 11.12
N VAL A 457 -16.55 -13.56 10.45
CA VAL A 457 -16.92 -12.28 11.08
C VAL A 457 -18.43 -12.17 11.18
N GLU A 458 -18.95 -11.97 12.37
CA GLU A 458 -20.37 -11.72 12.62
C GLU A 458 -20.57 -10.41 13.38
N ILE A 459 -21.20 -9.42 12.75
CA ILE A 459 -21.68 -8.21 13.42
C ILE A 459 -23.14 -8.43 13.79
N LYS A 460 -23.42 -8.74 15.05
CA LYS A 460 -24.79 -8.95 15.52
C LYS A 460 -25.63 -7.69 15.41
N LYS A 461 -25.06 -6.58 15.86
CA LYS A 461 -25.64 -5.25 15.78
C LYS A 461 -24.55 -4.20 15.77
N SER A 462 -24.73 -3.12 15.03
CA SER A 462 -23.91 -1.92 15.10
C SER A 462 -24.73 -0.73 14.62
N LEU A 463 -24.65 0.40 15.30
CA LEU A 463 -25.29 1.63 14.92
C LEU A 463 -24.27 2.74 14.77
N PHE A 464 -24.14 3.26 13.55
CA PHE A 464 -23.37 4.44 13.22
C PHE A 464 -24.32 5.66 13.19
N THR A 465 -24.01 6.67 13.98
CA THR A 465 -24.71 7.96 13.94
C THR A 465 -23.75 9.02 13.47
N PHE A 466 -24.09 9.70 12.39
CA PHE A 466 -23.27 10.70 11.74
C PHE A 466 -23.62 12.10 12.23
N THR A 467 -22.59 12.89 12.54
CA THR A 467 -22.66 14.32 12.83
C THR A 467 -21.53 15.05 12.11
N PRO A 468 -21.58 16.38 11.93
CA PRO A 468 -20.47 17.09 11.28
C PRO A 468 -19.11 16.91 11.97
N LYS A 469 -19.11 16.74 13.28
CA LYS A 469 -17.88 16.69 14.10
C LYS A 469 -17.37 15.29 14.35
N TYR A 470 -18.25 14.33 14.40
CA TYR A 470 -17.89 12.96 14.75
C TYR A 470 -18.87 11.93 14.22
N LEU A 471 -18.36 10.74 14.08
CA LEU A 471 -19.11 9.51 13.86
C LEU A 471 -19.19 8.75 15.18
N GLN A 472 -20.40 8.54 15.68
CA GLN A 472 -20.66 7.74 16.87
C GLN A 472 -20.94 6.29 16.47
N LEU A 473 -20.16 5.38 17.01
CA LEU A 473 -20.38 3.94 16.95
C LEU A 473 -20.98 3.49 18.28
N SER A 474 -22.14 2.88 18.24
CA SER A 474 -22.83 2.39 19.44
C SER A 474 -23.44 1.01 19.21
N GLU A 475 -23.76 0.34 20.31
CA GLU A 475 -24.41 -0.99 20.31
C GLU A 475 -23.66 -2.03 19.46
N THR A 476 -22.35 -1.85 19.27
CA THR A 476 -21.58 -2.72 18.38
C THR A 476 -21.20 -3.99 19.09
N THR A 477 -21.66 -5.12 18.53
CA THR A 477 -21.28 -6.45 18.97
C THR A 477 -20.78 -7.24 17.77
N VAL A 478 -19.51 -7.62 17.80
CA VAL A 478 -18.83 -8.33 16.73
C VAL A 478 -18.24 -9.63 17.27
N ASN A 479 -18.45 -10.73 16.56
CA ASN A 479 -17.72 -11.96 16.76
C ASN A 479 -16.75 -12.17 15.58
N ILE A 480 -15.49 -12.52 15.86
CA ILE A 480 -14.48 -12.91 14.87
C ILE A 480 -14.00 -14.30 15.24
N GLY A 481 -14.49 -15.31 14.53
CA GLY A 481 -14.37 -16.70 14.97
C GLY A 481 -15.01 -16.88 16.35
N LYS A 482 -14.22 -17.25 17.35
CA LYS A 482 -14.67 -17.38 18.75
C LYS A 482 -14.55 -16.08 19.57
N ASN A 483 -13.88 -15.06 19.01
CA ASN A 483 -13.63 -13.81 19.69
C ASN A 483 -14.89 -12.95 19.72
N ASP A 484 -15.34 -12.57 20.91
CA ASP A 484 -16.47 -11.67 21.10
C ASP A 484 -15.98 -10.26 21.43
N ILE A 485 -16.44 -9.28 20.70
CA ILE A 485 -16.05 -7.87 20.89
C ILE A 485 -17.32 -7.03 21.00
N THR A 486 -17.45 -6.31 22.09
CA THR A 486 -18.42 -5.23 22.24
C THR A 486 -17.66 -3.90 22.23
N ALA A 487 -18.07 -2.98 21.38
CA ALA A 487 -17.38 -1.70 21.22
C ALA A 487 -18.36 -0.54 21.17
N ASP A 488 -17.98 0.53 21.86
CA ASP A 488 -18.58 1.85 21.71
C ASP A 488 -17.45 2.82 21.39
N SER A 489 -17.65 3.70 20.42
CA SER A 489 -16.62 4.60 19.96
C SER A 489 -17.19 5.92 19.47
N ARG A 490 -16.34 6.93 19.53
CA ARG A 490 -16.55 8.20 18.87
C ARG A 490 -15.32 8.51 18.06
N PHE A 491 -15.51 8.65 16.74
CA PHE A 491 -14.46 8.96 15.78
C PHE A 491 -14.57 10.41 15.33
N GLU A 492 -13.49 11.14 15.44
CA GLU A 492 -13.36 12.51 14.94
C GLU A 492 -12.52 12.50 13.67
N ASN A 493 -12.71 13.50 12.79
CA ASN A 493 -12.05 13.57 11.48
C ASN A 493 -12.37 12.38 10.54
N TYR A 494 -13.51 11.71 10.74
CA TYR A 494 -13.87 10.55 9.95
C TYR A 494 -14.07 10.88 8.47
N ILE A 495 -14.55 12.08 8.15
CA ILE A 495 -14.75 12.54 6.77
C ILE A 495 -13.40 12.69 6.06
N GLY A 496 -12.43 13.34 6.71
CA GLY A 496 -11.08 13.49 6.20
C GLY A 496 -10.37 12.14 6.03
N TYR A 497 -10.59 11.22 6.98
CA TYR A 497 -10.04 9.86 6.90
C TYR A 497 -10.57 9.10 5.68
N VAL A 498 -11.89 9.09 5.46
CA VAL A 498 -12.52 8.35 4.35
C VAL A 498 -12.18 8.95 2.99
N LEU A 499 -12.13 10.28 2.87
CA LEU A 499 -11.93 10.94 1.58
C LEU A 499 -10.46 11.18 1.21
N LYS A 500 -9.56 11.30 2.20
CA LYS A 500 -8.16 11.69 1.98
C LYS A 500 -7.15 10.82 2.72
N GLY A 501 -7.59 9.82 3.50
CA GLY A 501 -6.69 8.99 4.30
C GLY A 501 -5.98 9.74 5.44
N THR A 502 -6.51 10.92 5.86
CA THR A 502 -5.97 11.69 6.98
C THR A 502 -6.16 10.94 8.31
N THR A 503 -5.55 11.41 9.38
CA THR A 503 -5.59 10.71 10.67
C THR A 503 -7.00 10.66 11.24
N LEU A 504 -7.53 9.45 11.48
CA LEU A 504 -8.76 9.21 12.23
C LEU A 504 -8.45 9.29 13.73
N LYS A 505 -9.14 10.20 14.44
CA LYS A 505 -9.00 10.35 15.88
C LYS A 505 -10.20 9.72 16.58
N GLY A 506 -10.01 9.14 17.74
CA GLY A 506 -11.16 8.59 18.46
C GLY A 506 -10.87 8.04 19.85
N ASN A 507 -11.98 7.86 20.55
CA ASN A 507 -12.02 7.13 21.81
C ASN A 507 -12.79 5.83 21.59
N LEU A 508 -12.21 4.71 22.01
CA LEU A 508 -12.79 3.39 21.81
C LEU A 508 -12.86 2.64 23.13
N ASN A 509 -14.06 2.22 23.52
CA ASN A 509 -14.26 1.33 24.66
C ASN A 509 -14.48 -0.09 24.14
N ILE A 510 -13.57 -0.99 24.47
CA ILE A 510 -13.64 -2.40 24.07
C ILE A 510 -13.89 -3.29 25.26
N ARG A 511 -14.85 -4.19 25.14
CA ARG A 511 -15.13 -5.26 26.09
C ARG A 511 -15.15 -6.58 25.34
N SER A 512 -14.61 -7.61 25.95
CA SER A 512 -14.65 -8.98 25.42
C SER A 512 -14.68 -9.98 26.58
N ASN A 513 -15.41 -11.06 26.41
CA ASN A 513 -15.34 -12.19 27.35
C ASN A 513 -14.21 -13.14 26.97
N TYR A 514 -13.94 -13.29 25.67
CA TYR A 514 -12.91 -14.17 25.14
C TYR A 514 -12.24 -13.53 23.92
N PHE A 515 -10.92 -13.36 23.98
CA PHE A 515 -10.12 -12.76 22.93
C PHE A 515 -8.82 -13.55 22.71
N ASN A 516 -8.74 -14.27 21.60
CA ASN A 516 -7.56 -15.06 21.22
C ASN A 516 -6.73 -14.31 20.19
N LEU A 517 -5.64 -13.70 20.60
CA LEU A 517 -4.73 -12.97 19.71
C LEU A 517 -4.07 -13.87 18.66
N ASN A 518 -3.91 -15.18 18.95
CA ASN A 518 -3.32 -16.12 18.02
C ASN A 518 -4.12 -16.27 16.72
N ASP A 519 -5.46 -16.12 16.78
CA ASP A 519 -6.33 -16.19 15.62
C ASP A 519 -6.05 -15.08 14.59
N PHE A 520 -5.52 -13.93 15.05
CA PHE A 520 -5.19 -12.79 14.18
C PHE A 520 -3.75 -12.87 13.65
N MET A 521 -2.86 -13.54 14.37
CA MET A 521 -1.47 -13.72 13.92
C MET A 521 -1.37 -14.80 12.82
N ALA A 522 -2.16 -15.85 12.91
CA ALA A 522 -2.21 -16.90 11.89
C ALA A 522 -2.72 -16.38 10.54
N ALA A 523 -3.76 -15.53 10.55
CA ALA A 523 -4.33 -14.94 9.34
C ALA A 523 -3.33 -14.05 8.57
N SER A 524 -2.43 -13.36 9.29
CA SER A 524 -1.37 -12.54 8.68
C SER A 524 -0.26 -13.36 8.01
N ALA A 525 -0.07 -14.62 8.42
CA ALA A 525 0.95 -15.49 7.85
C ALA A 525 0.50 -16.16 6.54
N ASP A 526 -0.81 -16.43 6.38
CA ASP A 526 -1.37 -17.10 5.20
C ASP A 526 -1.57 -16.15 4.01
N GLU A 527 -1.83 -14.85 4.21
CA GLU A 527 -1.81 -13.84 3.14
C GLU A 527 -0.43 -13.71 2.49
N ALA A 528 0.62 -14.07 3.23
CA ALA A 528 2.00 -14.04 2.77
C ALA A 528 2.34 -15.08 1.70
N THR A 529 1.67 -16.21 1.70
CA THR A 529 1.94 -17.32 0.77
C THR A 529 1.06 -17.28 -0.50
N ALA A 530 -0.05 -16.53 -0.48
CA ALA A 530 -0.97 -16.45 -1.61
C ALA A 530 -0.59 -15.39 -2.67
N SER A 531 0.39 -14.51 -2.42
CA SER A 531 0.76 -13.38 -3.30
C SER A 531 1.93 -13.65 -4.24
N GLU A 532 2.46 -14.87 -4.34
CA GLU A 532 3.63 -15.17 -5.20
C GLU A 532 3.33 -15.36 -6.69
N THR A 533 2.09 -15.16 -7.17
CA THR A 533 1.75 -15.39 -8.58
C THR A 533 1.11 -14.20 -9.32
N ALA A 534 1.43 -12.95 -8.99
CA ALA A 534 1.08 -11.84 -9.90
C ALA A 534 1.98 -10.62 -9.75
N SER A 535 2.70 -10.34 -10.85
CA SER A 535 3.36 -9.09 -11.27
C SER A 535 4.68 -8.69 -10.61
N THR A 536 5.73 -8.83 -11.40
CA THR A 536 6.99 -8.08 -11.36
C THR A 536 6.72 -6.58 -11.46
N ASP A 537 7.10 -5.86 -10.44
CA ASP A 537 7.39 -4.44 -10.22
C ASP A 537 6.57 -3.81 -9.09
N SER A 538 6.77 -4.28 -7.90
CA SER A 538 6.74 -3.47 -6.68
C SER A 538 7.54 -4.21 -5.62
N VAL A 539 8.38 -3.47 -4.90
CA VAL A 539 9.25 -3.99 -3.84
C VAL A 539 8.41 -4.89 -2.92
N ALA A 540 8.60 -6.19 -3.04
CA ALA A 540 7.97 -7.19 -2.20
C ALA A 540 8.43 -6.93 -0.75
N THR A 541 7.59 -6.31 0.05
CA THR A 541 7.66 -6.42 1.49
C THR A 541 7.31 -7.87 1.79
N ALA A 542 8.33 -8.65 2.14
CA ALA A 542 8.15 -10.01 2.61
C ALA A 542 7.04 -9.99 3.67
N ALA A 543 6.05 -10.84 3.50
CA ALA A 543 4.97 -11.03 4.44
C ALA A 543 5.55 -11.52 5.76
N THR A 544 5.67 -10.59 6.66
CA THR A 544 6.12 -10.79 8.03
C THR A 544 4.87 -10.97 8.87
N GLY A 545 4.83 -11.93 9.78
CA GLY A 545 3.77 -12.06 10.80
C GLY A 545 3.76 -10.90 11.81
N ILE A 546 4.36 -9.77 11.45
CA ILE A 546 4.42 -8.54 12.23
C ILE A 546 3.05 -7.85 12.16
N MET A 547 2.45 -7.63 13.32
CA MET A 547 1.22 -6.84 13.44
C MET A 547 1.56 -5.35 13.27
N GLU A 548 1.41 -4.85 12.05
CA GLU A 548 1.69 -3.43 11.77
C GLU A 548 0.64 -2.53 12.45
N VAL A 549 1.12 -1.51 13.16
CA VAL A 549 0.26 -0.49 13.77
C VAL A 549 0.00 0.62 12.75
N PRO A 550 -1.26 0.90 12.39
CA PRO A 550 -1.58 1.95 11.42
C PRO A 550 -1.06 3.33 11.86
N ARG A 551 -0.54 4.10 10.90
CA ARG A 551 0.01 5.43 11.17
C ARG A 551 -1.03 6.54 11.14
N ASN A 552 -2.12 6.30 10.42
CA ASN A 552 -3.19 7.26 10.21
C ASN A 552 -4.36 7.10 11.18
N ILE A 553 -4.07 6.63 12.40
CA ILE A 553 -5.03 6.60 13.51
C ILE A 553 -4.41 7.25 14.77
N ASP A 554 -5.25 7.88 15.59
CA ASP A 554 -4.91 8.44 16.91
C ASP A 554 -6.04 8.07 17.87
N PHE A 555 -5.93 6.87 18.45
CA PHE A 555 -6.99 6.28 19.27
C PHE A 555 -6.57 6.19 20.73
N GLN A 556 -7.49 6.59 21.59
CA GLN A 556 -7.43 6.25 23.01
C GLN A 556 -8.44 5.11 23.26
N MET A 557 -7.94 3.99 23.73
CA MET A 557 -8.74 2.79 23.93
C MET A 557 -8.76 2.41 25.41
N ASP A 558 -9.95 2.23 25.94
CA ASP A 558 -10.17 1.58 27.23
C ASP A 558 -10.55 0.12 26.96
N ALA A 559 -9.70 -0.79 27.39
CA ALA A 559 -9.88 -2.23 27.22
C ALA A 559 -10.32 -2.89 28.52
N ASN A 560 -11.33 -3.75 28.41
CA ASN A 560 -11.79 -4.61 29.49
C ASN A 560 -12.08 -6.01 28.91
N LEU A 561 -11.09 -6.91 29.06
CA LEU A 561 -11.10 -8.21 28.43
C LEU A 561 -11.04 -9.29 29.53
N LYS A 562 -12.07 -10.13 29.61
CA LYS A 562 -12.12 -11.14 30.68
C LYS A 562 -11.09 -12.25 30.53
N GLN A 563 -10.91 -12.73 29.32
CA GLN A 563 -9.90 -13.73 28.97
C GLN A 563 -9.23 -13.35 27.67
N VAL A 564 -7.90 -13.28 27.67
CA VAL A 564 -7.06 -13.07 26.48
C VAL A 564 -6.08 -14.22 26.37
N LEU A 565 -5.99 -14.81 25.18
CA LEU A 565 -4.98 -15.83 24.87
C LEU A 565 -3.93 -15.21 23.94
N PHE A 566 -2.67 -15.42 24.25
CA PHE A 566 -1.54 -15.03 23.42
C PHE A 566 -0.41 -16.05 23.57
N ASP A 567 0.00 -16.65 22.49
CA ASP A 567 0.88 -17.82 22.48
C ASP A 567 0.32 -18.91 23.42
N LYS A 568 1.07 -19.36 24.39
CA LYS A 568 0.70 -20.35 25.41
C LYS A 568 0.08 -19.72 26.67
N MET A 569 0.08 -18.38 26.75
CA MET A 569 -0.34 -17.64 27.93
C MET A 569 -1.85 -17.37 27.94
N SER A 570 -2.42 -17.43 29.15
CA SER A 570 -3.78 -16.99 29.40
C SER A 570 -3.76 -15.80 30.37
N PHE A 571 -4.30 -14.67 29.93
CA PHE A 571 -4.48 -13.48 30.72
C PHE A 571 -5.94 -13.32 31.07
N ASN A 572 -6.23 -13.25 32.37
CA ASN A 572 -7.59 -13.09 32.86
C ASN A 572 -7.81 -11.68 33.43
N ASN A 573 -9.00 -11.14 33.23
CA ASN A 573 -9.40 -9.81 33.72
C ASN A 573 -8.40 -8.72 33.28
N MET A 574 -8.03 -8.74 32.02
CA MET A 574 -7.14 -7.72 31.46
C MET A 574 -7.92 -6.41 31.34
N ASN A 575 -7.37 -5.37 31.90
CA ASN A 575 -7.93 -4.00 31.81
C ASN A 575 -6.81 -2.97 31.80
N GLY A 576 -7.06 -1.87 31.10
CA GLY A 576 -6.08 -0.78 30.98
C GLY A 576 -6.38 0.14 29.79
N LYS A 577 -5.47 1.07 29.59
CA LYS A 577 -5.57 2.03 28.49
C LYS A 577 -4.50 1.77 27.45
N LEU A 578 -4.93 1.81 26.18
CA LEU A 578 -4.05 1.76 25.03
C LEU A 578 -4.16 3.08 24.28
N VAL A 579 -3.03 3.62 23.82
CA VAL A 579 -3.01 4.76 22.91
C VAL A 579 -2.34 4.30 21.63
N VAL A 580 -3.08 4.30 20.54
CA VAL A 580 -2.59 3.87 19.22
C VAL A 580 -2.38 5.12 18.39
N LYS A 581 -1.13 5.39 18.02
CA LYS A 581 -0.77 6.61 17.28
C LYS A 581 0.57 6.46 16.57
N ASP A 582 0.68 6.99 15.35
CA ASP A 582 1.94 7.12 14.60
C ASP A 582 2.73 5.80 14.48
N GLY A 583 2.04 4.68 14.24
CA GLY A 583 2.68 3.36 14.15
C GLY A 583 3.10 2.78 15.50
N LYS A 584 2.50 3.24 16.60
CA LYS A 584 2.86 2.87 17.96
C LYS A 584 1.62 2.61 18.80
N VAL A 585 1.70 1.61 19.68
CA VAL A 585 0.71 1.32 20.73
C VAL A 585 1.36 1.55 22.08
N ASP A 586 0.98 2.62 22.77
CA ASP A 586 1.36 2.84 24.16
C ASP A 586 0.36 2.15 25.10
N MET A 587 0.86 1.35 26.00
CA MET A 587 0.12 0.60 27.02
C MET A 587 0.26 1.29 28.37
N LYS A 588 -0.85 1.63 29.00
CA LYS A 588 -0.86 2.33 30.28
C LYS A 588 -1.66 1.55 31.31
N ASN A 589 -0.98 1.15 32.37
CA ASN A 589 -1.57 0.40 33.48
C ASN A 589 -2.39 -0.81 33.04
N LEU A 590 -1.84 -1.55 32.05
CA LEU A 590 -2.47 -2.76 31.57
C LEU A 590 -2.32 -3.86 32.63
N SER A 591 -3.36 -4.05 33.41
CA SER A 591 -3.41 -5.01 34.51
C SER A 591 -4.05 -6.32 34.06
N MET A 592 -3.48 -7.45 34.44
CA MET A 592 -3.96 -8.76 34.09
C MET A 592 -3.57 -9.82 35.12
N ASN A 593 -4.37 -10.84 35.25
CA ASN A 593 -4.06 -12.00 36.08
C ASN A 593 -3.51 -13.10 35.18
N THR A 594 -2.32 -13.59 35.50
CA THR A 594 -1.64 -14.66 34.79
C THR A 594 -0.63 -15.36 35.70
N MET A 595 -0.23 -16.57 35.37
CA MET A 595 0.80 -17.34 36.10
C MET A 595 0.54 -17.41 37.62
N GLY A 596 -0.74 -17.46 38.01
CA GLY A 596 -1.15 -17.56 39.42
C GLY A 596 -1.11 -16.24 40.21
N GLY A 597 -0.72 -15.13 39.57
CA GLY A 597 -0.61 -13.81 40.20
C GLY A 597 -1.20 -12.69 39.35
N ASN A 598 -0.73 -11.48 39.61
CA ASN A 598 -1.13 -10.28 38.87
C ASN A 598 0.07 -9.58 38.23
N VAL A 599 -0.10 -9.12 37.00
CA VAL A 599 0.88 -8.35 36.24
C VAL A 599 0.27 -7.01 35.86
N VAL A 600 0.99 -5.92 36.11
CA VAL A 600 0.66 -4.60 35.59
C VAL A 600 1.78 -4.19 34.62
N MET A 601 1.43 -3.94 33.37
CA MET A 601 2.35 -3.56 32.31
C MET A 601 2.16 -2.11 31.92
N ASN A 602 3.26 -1.40 31.73
CA ASN A 602 3.34 -0.10 31.08
C ASN A 602 4.43 -0.17 30.02
N GLY A 603 4.23 0.46 28.87
CA GLY A 603 5.24 0.43 27.83
C GLY A 603 4.66 0.75 26.47
N TYR A 604 5.38 0.33 25.45
CA TYR A 604 4.89 0.48 24.08
C TYR A 604 5.37 -0.64 23.16
N TYR A 605 4.62 -0.86 22.11
CA TYR A 605 4.98 -1.58 20.92
C TYR A 605 4.99 -0.62 19.73
N SER A 606 6.05 -0.63 18.91
CA SER A 606 6.23 0.31 17.80
C SER A 606 6.61 -0.41 16.53
N THR A 607 5.87 -0.12 15.47
CA THR A 607 6.19 -0.46 14.09
C THR A 607 6.50 0.78 13.25
N ALA A 608 6.99 1.85 13.86
CA ALA A 608 7.48 3.03 13.14
C ALA A 608 8.57 2.63 12.11
N ASN A 609 9.34 1.59 12.40
CA ASN A 609 10.12 0.83 11.43
C ASN A 609 9.58 -0.60 11.37
N VAL A 610 8.80 -0.92 10.33
CA VAL A 610 8.19 -2.25 10.16
C VAL A 610 9.23 -3.37 10.07
N LYS A 611 10.42 -3.09 9.53
CA LYS A 611 11.52 -4.08 9.41
C LYS A 611 12.22 -4.36 10.74
N LYS A 612 12.01 -3.50 11.73
CA LYS A 612 12.64 -3.58 13.05
C LYS A 612 11.65 -3.10 14.10
N PRO A 613 10.59 -3.88 14.38
CA PRO A 613 9.65 -3.54 15.44
C PRO A 613 10.35 -3.52 16.78
N GLU A 614 9.93 -2.63 17.66
CA GLU A 614 10.53 -2.42 18.97
C GLU A 614 9.45 -2.51 20.06
N MET A 615 9.81 -3.14 21.16
CA MET A 615 8.98 -3.18 22.37
C MET A 615 9.77 -2.67 23.56
N LYS A 616 9.16 -1.72 24.29
CA LYS A 616 9.59 -1.32 25.62
C LYS A 616 8.49 -1.65 26.61
N ALA A 617 8.81 -2.40 27.66
CA ALA A 617 7.84 -2.80 28.65
C ALA A 617 8.41 -2.72 30.07
N GLY A 618 7.64 -2.10 30.97
CA GLY A 618 7.86 -2.15 32.41
C GLY A 618 6.75 -3.01 33.04
N PHE A 619 7.14 -4.05 33.72
CA PHE A 619 6.25 -4.98 34.41
C PHE A 619 6.35 -4.79 35.91
N LYS A 620 5.19 -4.70 36.55
CA LYS A 620 5.06 -4.88 38.01
C LYS A 620 4.38 -6.22 38.27
N LEU A 621 5.11 -7.12 38.87
CA LEU A 621 4.73 -8.49 39.14
C LEU A 621 4.29 -8.66 40.60
N SER A 622 3.20 -9.36 40.82
CA SER A 622 2.67 -9.62 42.14
C SER A 622 2.29 -11.08 42.27
N ASN A 623 2.97 -11.79 43.15
CA ASN A 623 2.70 -13.19 43.50
C ASN A 623 2.70 -14.17 42.32
N ILE A 624 3.64 -14.04 41.38
CA ILE A 624 3.78 -14.91 40.22
C ILE A 624 4.40 -16.24 40.63
N GLY A 625 3.83 -17.36 40.19
CA GLY A 625 4.37 -18.68 40.46
C GLY A 625 5.61 -19.00 39.63
N PHE A 626 6.71 -19.48 40.21
CA PHE A 626 7.93 -19.85 39.49
C PHE A 626 7.66 -20.92 38.45
N ALA A 627 6.98 -22.01 38.82
CA ALA A 627 6.66 -23.12 37.93
C ALA A 627 5.77 -22.70 36.74
N GLN A 628 4.80 -21.82 37.01
CA GLN A 628 3.93 -21.29 35.96
C GLN A 628 4.70 -20.39 35.01
N ALA A 629 5.55 -19.49 35.54
CA ALA A 629 6.38 -18.63 34.71
C ALA A 629 7.32 -19.41 33.82
N TYR A 630 7.93 -20.48 34.32
CA TYR A 630 8.77 -21.39 33.53
C TYR A 630 7.96 -22.11 32.43
N LYS A 631 6.77 -22.61 32.75
CA LYS A 631 5.93 -23.37 31.81
C LYS A 631 5.39 -22.49 30.68
N GLU A 632 5.00 -21.23 30.97
CA GLU A 632 4.26 -20.37 30.06
C GLU A 632 5.16 -19.42 29.26
N LEU A 633 6.38 -19.16 29.73
CA LEU A 633 7.29 -18.18 29.11
C LEU A 633 8.58 -18.83 28.59
N ASP A 634 8.66 -19.02 27.26
CA ASP A 634 9.87 -19.57 26.60
C ASP A 634 11.13 -18.74 26.91
N MET A 635 10.95 -17.43 27.12
CA MET A 635 12.06 -16.54 27.51
C MET A 635 12.59 -16.88 28.89
N VAL A 636 11.73 -17.24 29.86
CA VAL A 636 12.15 -17.67 31.20
C VAL A 636 12.91 -18.98 31.13
N GLN A 637 12.46 -19.91 30.26
CA GLN A 637 13.20 -21.18 30.05
C GLN A 637 14.62 -20.94 29.53
N LYS A 638 14.83 -19.93 28.73
CA LYS A 638 16.16 -19.58 28.18
C LYS A 638 17.00 -18.76 29.16
N MET A 639 16.42 -17.77 29.80
CA MET A 639 17.16 -16.77 30.62
C MET A 639 17.29 -17.17 32.09
N ALA A 640 16.33 -17.91 32.62
CA ALA A 640 16.27 -18.32 34.02
C ALA A 640 15.79 -19.79 34.17
N PRO A 641 16.48 -20.75 33.54
CA PRO A 641 16.06 -22.16 33.57
C PRO A 641 16.00 -22.74 34.99
N ILE A 642 16.64 -22.11 35.95
CA ILE A 642 16.51 -22.44 37.36
C ILE A 642 15.07 -22.46 37.89
N PHE A 643 14.15 -21.66 37.26
CA PHE A 643 12.74 -21.56 37.67
C PHE A 643 11.99 -22.90 37.57
N GLU A 644 12.47 -23.83 36.76
CA GLU A 644 11.95 -25.21 36.70
C GLU A 644 11.97 -25.91 38.06
N ASN A 645 13.06 -25.63 38.82
CA ASN A 645 13.38 -26.30 40.11
C ASN A 645 12.99 -25.44 41.32
N LEU A 646 12.28 -24.31 41.08
CA LEU A 646 11.81 -23.43 42.15
C LEU A 646 10.33 -23.66 42.46
N LYS A 647 10.00 -23.78 43.76
CA LYS A 647 8.61 -23.71 44.24
C LYS A 647 8.42 -22.43 45.03
N GLY A 648 7.18 -21.93 45.06
CA GLY A 648 6.83 -20.64 45.66
C GLY A 648 6.53 -19.60 44.62
N ASN A 649 6.48 -18.37 45.06
CA ASN A 649 6.09 -17.23 44.20
C ASN A 649 7.14 -16.11 44.26
N PHE A 650 7.10 -15.23 43.31
CA PHE A 650 7.89 -14.01 43.33
C PHE A 650 7.03 -12.77 42.98
N SER A 651 7.51 -11.66 43.45
CA SER A 651 6.98 -10.32 43.12
C SER A 651 8.15 -9.41 42.75
N GLY A 652 7.89 -8.35 42.02
CA GLY A 652 8.97 -7.44 41.64
C GLY A 652 8.62 -6.51 40.48
N SER A 653 9.66 -5.98 39.91
CA SER A 653 9.56 -5.13 38.68
C SER A 653 10.64 -5.53 37.69
N ILE A 654 10.28 -5.48 36.42
CA ILE A 654 11.18 -5.72 35.30
C ILE A 654 10.94 -4.64 34.26
N ASN A 655 11.99 -3.99 33.81
CA ASN A 655 11.96 -3.09 32.67
C ASN A 655 12.76 -3.73 31.53
N VAL A 656 12.21 -3.73 30.32
CA VAL A 656 12.87 -4.33 29.17
C VAL A 656 12.64 -3.49 27.93
N LEU A 657 13.69 -3.37 27.11
CA LEU A 657 13.67 -2.83 25.76
C LEU A 657 14.27 -3.89 24.84
N THR A 658 13.59 -4.22 23.75
CA THR A 658 14.06 -5.25 22.80
C THR A 658 13.47 -5.01 21.44
N ASP A 659 14.20 -5.40 20.39
CA ASP A 659 13.63 -5.58 19.06
C ASP A 659 12.79 -6.86 19.05
N LEU A 660 11.83 -6.93 18.12
CA LEU A 660 11.03 -8.12 17.88
C LEU A 660 11.36 -8.71 16.50
N ASP A 661 11.30 -10.03 16.40
CA ASP A 661 11.46 -10.74 15.14
C ASP A 661 10.12 -10.84 14.36
N ALA A 662 10.15 -11.50 13.20
CA ALA A 662 8.98 -11.70 12.35
C ALA A 662 7.83 -12.48 13.01
N THR A 663 8.10 -13.19 14.10
CA THR A 663 7.09 -13.94 14.88
C THR A 663 6.62 -13.16 16.12
N MET A 664 6.96 -11.88 16.22
CA MET A 664 6.72 -11.03 17.41
C MET A 664 7.46 -11.51 18.68
N SER A 665 8.46 -12.37 18.54
CA SER A 665 9.28 -12.83 19.65
C SER A 665 10.44 -11.87 19.93
N PRO A 666 10.81 -11.64 21.20
CA PRO A 666 11.94 -10.77 21.54
C PRO A 666 13.27 -11.28 20.96
N VAL A 667 14.00 -10.38 20.31
CA VAL A 667 15.35 -10.65 19.81
C VAL A 667 16.33 -10.54 20.96
N LEU A 668 16.67 -11.67 21.58
CA LEU A 668 17.35 -11.74 22.87
C LEU A 668 18.70 -10.99 22.94
N ASN A 669 19.46 -10.96 21.84
CA ASN A 669 20.75 -10.26 21.80
C ASN A 669 20.62 -8.71 21.74
N THR A 670 19.42 -8.19 21.45
CA THR A 670 19.11 -6.75 21.48
C THR A 670 18.51 -6.32 22.80
N MET A 671 18.18 -7.30 23.67
CA MET A 671 17.47 -7.04 24.91
C MET A 671 18.35 -6.28 25.90
N GLN A 672 17.81 -5.20 26.44
CA GLN A 672 18.37 -4.40 27.51
C GLN A 672 17.31 -4.20 28.60
N GLY A 673 17.71 -4.24 29.84
CA GLY A 673 16.76 -4.08 30.93
C GLY A 673 17.37 -4.11 32.31
N ASP A 674 16.51 -3.92 33.28
CA ASP A 674 16.82 -4.08 34.71
C ASP A 674 15.60 -4.63 35.45
N GLY A 675 15.83 -5.22 36.58
CA GLY A 675 14.75 -5.71 37.41
C GLY A 675 15.16 -5.99 38.85
N SER A 676 14.12 -6.14 39.64
CA SER A 676 14.21 -6.58 41.04
C SER A 676 13.12 -7.60 41.31
N LEU A 677 13.50 -8.76 41.83
CA LEU A 677 12.57 -9.82 42.18
C LEU A 677 12.70 -10.12 43.70
N SER A 678 11.59 -10.22 44.37
CA SER A 678 11.49 -10.68 45.76
C SER A 678 10.72 -11.97 45.82
N THR A 679 11.26 -12.99 46.48
CA THR A 679 10.66 -14.33 46.59
C THR A 679 9.73 -14.41 47.78
N ARG A 680 8.81 -15.38 47.72
CA ARG A 680 7.91 -15.72 48.80
C ARG A 680 7.72 -17.25 48.85
N ASP A 681 7.90 -17.84 50.02
CA ASP A 681 7.79 -19.26 50.27
C ASP A 681 8.71 -20.10 49.34
N LEU A 682 9.93 -19.59 49.10
CA LEU A 682 10.89 -20.17 48.19
C LEU A 682 11.42 -21.51 48.69
N SER A 683 11.34 -22.51 47.84
CA SER A 683 11.97 -23.83 48.05
C SER A 683 12.75 -24.20 46.79
N LEU A 684 13.99 -24.67 46.99
CA LEU A 684 14.88 -25.20 45.98
C LEU A 684 14.86 -26.73 46.07
N SER A 685 14.73 -27.43 44.93
CA SER A 685 14.81 -28.86 44.88
C SER A 685 15.36 -29.30 43.52
N GLY A 686 16.42 -30.14 43.53
CA GLY A 686 17.04 -30.62 42.28
C GLY A 686 17.80 -29.57 41.48
N VAL A 687 18.27 -28.52 42.14
CA VAL A 687 19.14 -27.51 41.52
C VAL A 687 20.57 -27.99 41.51
N LYS A 688 21.07 -28.50 40.38
CA LYS A 688 22.42 -29.14 40.27
C LYS A 688 23.56 -28.31 40.85
N ALA A 689 23.52 -26.97 40.66
CA ALA A 689 24.54 -26.11 41.24
C ALA A 689 24.52 -26.10 42.78
N ILE A 690 23.35 -26.20 43.40
CA ILE A 690 23.20 -26.32 44.86
C ILE A 690 23.65 -27.73 45.32
N ASP A 691 23.34 -28.78 44.55
CA ASP A 691 23.78 -30.12 44.85
C ASP A 691 25.31 -30.19 44.81
N GLU A 692 25.96 -29.63 43.83
CA GLU A 692 27.41 -29.53 43.72
C GLU A 692 28.04 -28.72 44.87
N ILE A 693 27.40 -27.61 45.28
CA ILE A 693 27.85 -26.85 46.45
C ILE A 693 27.70 -27.69 47.71
N ALA A 694 26.55 -28.39 47.91
CA ALA A 694 26.30 -29.25 49.06
C ALA A 694 27.33 -30.35 49.18
N ASP A 695 27.71 -30.95 48.05
CA ASP A 695 28.73 -31.99 47.96
C ASP A 695 30.13 -31.42 48.24
N ALA A 696 30.47 -30.25 47.68
CA ALA A 696 31.73 -29.57 47.90
C ALA A 696 31.97 -29.16 49.37
N VAL A 697 30.89 -28.73 50.06
CA VAL A 697 30.95 -28.39 51.48
C VAL A 697 30.57 -29.58 52.41
N LYS A 698 30.32 -30.76 51.83
CA LYS A 698 29.96 -32.02 52.55
C LYS A 698 28.73 -31.85 53.48
N GLN A 699 27.73 -31.14 53.01
CA GLN A 699 26.48 -30.87 53.74
C GLN A 699 25.25 -31.29 52.93
N PRO A 700 24.88 -32.56 52.89
CA PRO A 700 23.74 -33.07 52.10
C PRO A 700 22.40 -32.41 52.43
N SER A 701 22.26 -31.88 53.67
CA SER A 701 21.04 -31.17 54.09
C SER A 701 20.75 -29.87 53.29
N LEU A 702 21.72 -29.33 52.58
CA LEU A 702 21.54 -28.16 51.71
C LEU A 702 20.73 -28.48 50.47
N LYS A 703 20.63 -29.74 50.01
CA LYS A 703 20.02 -30.15 48.76
C LYS A 703 18.50 -29.90 48.73
N ASP A 704 17.84 -29.95 49.88
CA ASP A 704 16.37 -29.83 50.01
C ASP A 704 15.97 -28.81 51.07
N MET A 705 16.78 -27.78 51.30
CA MET A 705 16.47 -26.76 52.28
C MET A 705 15.45 -25.73 51.80
N LYS A 706 14.55 -25.33 52.70
CA LYS A 706 13.78 -24.12 52.51
C LYS A 706 14.70 -22.90 52.58
N VAL A 707 14.56 -22.04 51.59
CA VAL A 707 15.30 -20.76 51.50
C VAL A 707 14.46 -19.65 52.13
N LYS A 708 15.07 -18.81 52.92
CA LYS A 708 14.40 -17.58 53.36
C LYS A 708 14.16 -16.66 52.15
N ASP A 709 13.02 -15.98 52.18
CA ASP A 709 12.69 -15.00 51.17
C ASP A 709 13.84 -14.03 50.94
N MET A 710 14.12 -13.77 49.72
CA MET A 710 15.24 -12.94 49.27
C MET A 710 14.82 -11.94 48.17
N THR A 711 15.64 -10.92 48.01
CA THR A 711 15.51 -9.97 46.90
C THR A 711 16.75 -10.08 46.00
N LEU A 712 16.52 -10.12 44.67
CA LEU A 712 17.52 -10.21 43.65
C LEU A 712 17.34 -9.05 42.67
N ASP A 713 18.36 -8.20 42.56
CA ASP A 713 18.47 -7.16 41.54
C ASP A 713 19.34 -7.65 40.40
N PHE A 714 18.91 -7.35 39.19
CA PHE A 714 19.64 -7.75 37.98
C PHE A 714 19.56 -6.70 36.87
N THR A 715 20.49 -6.80 35.93
CA THR A 715 20.50 -6.07 34.67
C THR A 715 20.56 -7.05 33.50
N ILE A 716 19.93 -6.71 32.39
CA ILE A 716 19.95 -7.49 31.16
C ILE A 716 20.74 -6.66 30.13
N LYS A 717 21.81 -7.20 29.62
CA LYS A 717 22.64 -6.53 28.62
C LYS A 717 23.48 -7.55 27.85
N ASP A 718 23.73 -7.28 26.56
CA ASP A 718 24.61 -8.05 25.68
C ASP A 718 24.33 -9.58 25.75
N GLY A 719 23.07 -9.96 25.79
CA GLY A 719 22.67 -11.36 25.85
C GLY A 719 22.93 -12.05 27.19
N ARG A 720 23.12 -11.31 28.29
CA ARG A 720 23.33 -11.84 29.63
C ARG A 720 22.44 -11.14 30.66
N VAL A 721 22.04 -11.90 31.66
CA VAL A 721 21.41 -11.42 32.88
C VAL A 721 22.48 -11.36 33.97
N GLU A 722 22.85 -10.17 34.35
CA GLU A 722 23.83 -9.92 35.42
C GLU A 722 23.11 -9.66 36.74
N THR A 723 23.45 -10.42 37.78
CA THR A 723 22.89 -10.26 39.12
C THR A 723 23.84 -9.47 40.01
N LYS A 724 23.29 -8.48 40.74
CA LYS A 724 24.01 -7.84 41.84
C LYS A 724 24.21 -8.83 42.96
N PRO A 725 25.18 -8.58 43.87
CA PRO A 725 25.39 -9.47 45.04
C PRO A 725 24.10 -9.70 45.82
N PHE A 726 23.74 -10.94 46.05
CA PHE A 726 22.54 -11.30 46.82
C PHE A 726 22.80 -12.48 47.74
N ASP A 727 22.04 -12.59 48.82
CA ASP A 727 22.16 -13.61 49.82
C ASP A 727 21.08 -14.70 49.70
N ILE A 728 21.47 -15.95 49.61
CA ILE A 728 20.63 -17.11 49.74
C ILE A 728 20.81 -17.67 51.18
N LYS A 729 19.79 -17.54 52.03
CA LYS A 729 19.83 -18.02 53.41
C LYS A 729 19.09 -19.34 53.49
N MET A 730 19.85 -20.41 53.75
CA MET A 730 19.37 -21.81 53.86
C MET A 730 19.66 -22.30 55.29
N GLY A 731 18.65 -22.27 56.16
CA GLY A 731 18.89 -22.51 57.60
C GLY A 731 19.90 -21.54 58.19
N ASP A 732 20.99 -22.10 58.76
CA ASP A 732 22.11 -21.31 59.33
C ASP A 732 23.21 -20.96 58.31
N TYR A 733 23.09 -21.46 57.07
CA TYR A 733 24.01 -21.15 55.97
C TYR A 733 23.62 -19.89 55.24
N THR A 734 24.58 -19.09 54.82
CA THR A 734 24.35 -17.94 53.92
C THR A 734 25.30 -18.07 52.74
N LEU A 735 24.72 -18.13 51.56
CA LEU A 735 25.44 -18.14 50.28
C LEU A 735 25.27 -16.77 49.67
N ASN A 736 26.35 -16.00 49.59
CA ASN A 736 26.34 -14.72 48.87
C ASN A 736 26.86 -14.98 47.44
N LEU A 737 26.06 -14.61 46.43
CA LEU A 737 26.40 -14.83 45.01
C LEU A 737 26.28 -13.55 44.24
N SER A 738 27.14 -13.40 43.22
CA SER A 738 27.00 -12.41 42.15
C SER A 738 27.57 -13.00 40.86
N GLY A 739 27.00 -12.65 39.73
CA GLY A 739 27.47 -13.19 38.45
C GLY A 739 26.48 -13.00 37.33
N SER A 740 26.58 -13.80 36.31
CA SER A 740 25.71 -13.67 35.15
C SER A 740 25.28 -15.00 34.54
N THR A 741 24.13 -14.98 33.91
CA THR A 741 23.57 -16.05 33.09
C THR A 741 23.46 -15.60 31.66
N GLY A 742 24.05 -16.32 30.71
CA GLY A 742 23.94 -16.10 29.28
C GLY A 742 22.64 -16.67 28.69
N LEU A 743 22.22 -16.15 27.57
CA LEU A 743 21.11 -16.68 26.78
C LEU A 743 21.37 -18.09 26.22
N ASP A 744 22.64 -18.47 26.13
CA ASP A 744 23.14 -19.81 25.81
C ASP A 744 23.11 -20.73 27.01
N GLN A 745 22.49 -20.30 28.13
CA GLN A 745 22.44 -20.98 29.42
C GLN A 745 23.82 -21.17 30.11
N THR A 746 24.86 -20.52 29.63
CA THR A 746 26.14 -20.46 30.35
C THR A 746 25.99 -19.66 31.63
N ILE A 747 26.64 -20.09 32.67
CA ILE A 747 26.64 -19.45 33.98
C ILE A 747 28.06 -19.09 34.39
N ASP A 748 28.22 -17.90 34.99
CA ASP A 748 29.47 -17.42 35.57
C ASP A 748 29.16 -16.67 36.86
N TYR A 749 29.22 -17.36 37.98
CA TYR A 749 28.94 -16.82 39.30
C TYR A 749 30.15 -16.95 40.20
N SER A 750 30.37 -15.97 41.00
CA SER A 750 31.31 -16.01 42.11
C SER A 750 30.56 -15.71 43.42
N GLY A 751 31.00 -16.27 44.49
CA GLY A 751 30.33 -16.06 45.76
C GLY A 751 31.10 -16.57 46.97
N LYS A 752 30.44 -16.40 48.10
CA LYS A 752 30.99 -16.84 49.39
C LYS A 752 29.94 -17.60 50.17
N VAL A 753 30.32 -18.78 50.71
CA VAL A 753 29.48 -19.50 51.68
C VAL A 753 29.93 -19.16 53.08
N LYS A 754 29.01 -18.63 53.88
CA LYS A 754 29.18 -18.43 55.29
C LYS A 754 28.68 -19.68 56.04
N LEU A 755 29.58 -20.34 56.75
CA LEU A 755 29.26 -21.54 57.50
C LEU A 755 28.64 -21.24 58.89
N PRO A 756 27.67 -22.04 59.36
CA PRO A 756 27.06 -21.84 60.67
C PRO A 756 28.05 -22.12 61.84
N ALA A 757 27.76 -21.52 62.97
CA ALA A 757 28.60 -21.67 64.19
C ALA A 757 28.64 -23.11 64.75
N SER A 758 27.71 -23.97 64.35
CA SER A 758 27.64 -25.39 64.75
C SER A 758 28.72 -26.24 64.13
N VAL A 759 29.46 -25.79 63.12
CA VAL A 759 30.56 -26.55 62.46
C VAL A 759 31.86 -26.47 63.23
N GLY A 760 31.95 -25.81 64.42
CA GLY A 760 33.08 -25.71 65.31
C GLY A 760 33.46 -24.23 65.63
N ASN A 761 34.23 -24.01 66.69
CA ASN A 761 34.68 -22.73 67.18
C ASN A 761 35.40 -21.80 66.14
N ILE A 762 35.83 -22.37 65.01
CA ILE A 762 36.49 -21.66 63.89
C ILE A 762 35.49 -21.11 62.90
N SER A 763 34.21 -21.57 62.96
CA SER A 763 33.24 -21.27 61.97
C SER A 763 32.71 -19.81 62.03
N LYS A 764 32.96 -19.08 63.10
CA LYS A 764 32.55 -17.66 63.21
C LYS A 764 33.27 -16.72 62.19
N LEU A 765 34.31 -17.21 61.53
CA LEU A 765 35.22 -16.45 60.70
C LEU A 765 35.40 -17.03 59.28
N MET A 766 34.86 -18.26 58.99
CA MET A 766 35.16 -18.89 57.73
C MET A 766 34.11 -18.63 56.67
N THR A 767 34.49 -17.90 55.69
CA THR A 767 33.76 -17.82 54.37
C THR A 767 34.53 -18.64 53.34
N LEU A 768 33.78 -19.48 52.57
CA LEU A 768 34.34 -20.23 51.43
C LEU A 768 34.07 -19.45 50.15
N ASP A 769 35.13 -19.16 49.43
CA ASP A 769 35.00 -18.54 48.11
C ASP A 769 34.61 -19.61 47.08
N LEU A 770 33.56 -19.38 46.37
CA LEU A 770 32.97 -20.24 45.34
C LEU A 770 33.11 -19.61 43.96
N LYS A 771 33.41 -20.43 42.96
CA LYS A 771 33.24 -20.14 41.56
C LYS A 771 32.27 -21.17 40.97
N ILE A 772 31.23 -20.73 40.26
CA ILE A 772 30.24 -21.58 39.61
C ILE A 772 30.24 -21.19 38.13
N GLY A 773 30.73 -22.06 37.28
CA GLY A 773 30.77 -21.87 35.82
C GLY A 773 30.07 -23.03 35.11
N GLY A 774 30.23 -23.13 33.81
CA GLY A 774 29.61 -24.12 32.95
C GLY A 774 28.24 -23.71 32.46
N SER A 775 27.24 -24.59 32.58
CA SER A 775 25.86 -24.32 32.21
C SER A 775 24.89 -24.76 33.35
N PHE A 776 23.63 -24.34 33.27
CA PHE A 776 22.62 -24.79 34.24
C PHE A 776 22.45 -26.30 34.24
N THR A 777 22.59 -26.96 33.09
CA THR A 777 22.49 -28.42 32.99
C THR A 777 23.73 -29.16 33.41
N SER A 778 24.91 -28.49 33.39
CA SER A 778 26.20 -29.06 33.78
C SER A 778 27.05 -27.98 34.47
N PRO A 779 26.67 -27.60 35.72
CA PRO A 779 27.42 -26.62 36.49
C PRO A 779 28.78 -27.20 36.91
N LYS A 780 29.78 -26.34 37.02
CA LYS A 780 31.12 -26.66 37.55
C LYS A 780 31.36 -25.78 38.75
N VAL A 781 31.29 -26.37 39.94
CA VAL A 781 31.54 -25.68 41.19
C VAL A 781 32.97 -25.92 41.61
N SER A 782 33.70 -24.86 41.93
CA SER A 782 35.04 -24.90 42.50
C SER A 782 35.10 -24.07 43.79
N VAL A 783 35.73 -24.63 44.79
CA VAL A 783 35.97 -23.98 46.10
C VAL A 783 37.44 -23.63 46.21
N ASP A 784 37.75 -22.36 46.54
CA ASP A 784 39.14 -21.97 46.80
C ASP A 784 39.58 -22.40 48.20
N THR A 785 40.17 -23.62 48.27
CA THR A 785 40.69 -24.19 49.51
C THR A 785 41.94 -23.53 50.04
N LYS A 786 42.69 -22.76 49.18
CA LYS A 786 43.88 -22.01 49.60
C LYS A 786 43.49 -20.74 50.38
N SER A 787 42.47 -20.04 49.96
CA SER A 787 41.89 -18.94 50.70
C SER A 787 41.38 -19.37 52.08
N MET A 788 40.74 -20.60 52.18
CA MET A 788 40.33 -21.20 53.43
C MET A 788 41.51 -21.41 54.37
N ALA A 789 42.58 -21.99 53.90
CA ALA A 789 43.76 -22.27 54.70
C ALA A 789 44.36 -20.98 55.26
N ASN A 790 44.41 -19.93 54.44
CA ASN A 790 44.99 -18.63 54.88
C ASN A 790 44.08 -17.91 55.91
N GLN A 791 42.75 -17.90 55.72
CA GLN A 791 41.78 -17.34 56.67
C GLN A 791 41.78 -18.10 57.99
N ALA A 792 41.89 -19.46 57.95
CA ALA A 792 42.00 -20.30 59.18
C ALA A 792 43.30 -20.03 59.91
N VAL A 793 44.38 -19.79 59.21
CA VAL A 793 45.68 -19.46 59.78
C VAL A 793 45.67 -18.06 60.45
N GLU A 794 45.05 -17.07 59.81
CA GLU A 794 44.88 -15.73 60.38
C GLU A 794 43.98 -15.74 61.64
N ALA A 795 42.85 -16.44 61.57
CA ALA A 795 41.92 -16.55 62.69
C ALA A 795 42.53 -17.25 63.91
N VAL A 796 43.26 -18.33 63.68
CA VAL A 796 43.98 -19.02 64.76
C VAL A 796 45.15 -18.17 65.31
N ALA A 797 45.82 -17.42 64.48
CA ALA A 797 46.85 -16.48 64.89
C ALA A 797 46.26 -15.32 65.74
N ASP A 798 45.15 -14.73 65.31
CA ASP A 798 44.49 -13.63 66.04
C ASP A 798 43.90 -14.12 67.38
N GLU A 799 43.33 -15.35 67.43
CA GLU A 799 42.81 -15.91 68.68
C GLU A 799 43.97 -16.27 69.62
N ALA A 800 45.07 -16.77 69.07
CA ALA A 800 46.28 -17.07 69.85
C ALA A 800 46.94 -15.78 70.46
N ILE A 801 46.97 -14.73 69.63
CA ILE A 801 47.46 -13.40 70.01
C ILE A 801 46.52 -12.78 71.08
N SER A 802 45.22 -12.89 70.93
CA SER A 802 44.20 -12.40 71.88
C SER A 802 44.29 -13.14 73.22
N LYS A 803 44.40 -14.45 73.20
CA LYS A 803 44.60 -15.26 74.43
C LYS A 803 45.93 -15.02 75.08
N LEU A 804 46.98 -14.74 74.34
CA LEU A 804 48.29 -14.37 74.86
C LEU A 804 48.24 -12.96 75.48
N GLY A 805 47.57 -12.02 74.87
CA GLY A 805 47.38 -10.67 75.39
C GLY A 805 46.56 -10.66 76.69
N GLN A 806 45.48 -11.45 76.77
CA GLN A 806 44.72 -11.62 77.99
C GLN A 806 45.51 -12.31 79.15
N LYS A 807 46.40 -13.29 78.83
CA LYS A 807 47.25 -13.95 79.81
C LYS A 807 48.36 -13.13 80.31
N LEU A 808 48.82 -12.10 79.62
CA LEU A 808 49.98 -11.24 79.93
C LEU A 808 49.53 -9.90 80.52
N GLY A 809 48.24 -9.63 80.70
CA GLY A 809 47.70 -8.40 81.28
C GLY A 809 48.12 -7.12 80.53
N LEU A 810 48.37 -7.19 79.23
CA LEU A 810 48.86 -6.07 78.44
C LEU A 810 47.64 -5.39 77.79
N ASP A 811 47.35 -4.16 78.25
CA ASP A 811 46.48 -3.26 77.61
C ASP A 811 47.03 -2.92 76.19
N SER A 812 46.18 -2.53 75.28
CA SER A 812 46.35 -2.46 73.85
C SER A 812 47.36 -1.43 73.25
N ALA A 813 48.38 -1.06 74.05
CA ALA A 813 49.34 0.01 73.67
C ALA A 813 50.81 -0.46 73.51
N ALA A 814 51.16 -1.75 73.65
CA ALA A 814 52.56 -2.17 73.49
C ALA A 814 52.78 -3.03 72.23
N THR A 815 52.83 -2.36 71.12
CA THR A 815 52.92 -2.90 69.74
C THR A 815 54.31 -2.78 69.14
N ALA A 816 55.37 -3.21 69.75
CA ALA A 816 56.77 -3.18 69.18
C ALA A 816 57.27 -4.51 68.62
N ASN A 817 56.54 -5.61 68.63
CA ASN A 817 57.08 -6.89 68.11
C ASN A 817 56.01 -7.83 67.56
N LYS A 818 54.98 -7.26 67.03
CA LYS A 818 53.80 -7.99 66.42
C LYS A 818 54.17 -8.88 65.23
N ASP A 819 55.10 -8.46 64.40
CA ASP A 819 55.37 -9.14 63.13
C ASP A 819 56.18 -10.44 63.29
N SER A 820 57.14 -10.52 64.25
CA SER A 820 57.91 -11.75 64.48
C SER A 820 57.13 -12.80 65.27
N ILE A 821 56.20 -12.36 66.12
CA ILE A 821 55.28 -13.30 66.82
C ILE A 821 54.22 -13.79 65.87
N LYS A 822 53.72 -12.90 65.03
CA LYS A 822 52.72 -13.24 64.00
C LYS A 822 53.27 -14.26 63.01
N GLN A 823 54.53 -14.13 62.59
CA GLN A 823 55.17 -15.04 61.66
C GLN A 823 55.38 -16.48 62.28
N LYS A 824 55.87 -16.62 63.48
CA LYS A 824 56.07 -17.91 64.16
C LYS A 824 54.75 -18.61 64.59
N VAL A 825 53.78 -17.82 64.94
CA VAL A 825 52.40 -18.33 65.25
C VAL A 825 51.68 -18.72 63.94
N THR A 826 51.88 -18.01 62.86
CA THR A 826 51.31 -18.29 61.59
C THR A 826 51.85 -19.60 60.99
N GLU A 827 53.15 -19.86 61.08
CA GLU A 827 53.76 -21.12 60.65
C GLU A 827 53.25 -22.36 61.42
N LYS A 828 53.18 -22.30 62.76
CA LYS A 828 52.63 -23.42 63.57
C LYS A 828 51.14 -23.57 63.44
N ALA A 829 50.38 -22.49 63.18
CA ALA A 829 48.96 -22.51 62.96
C ALA A 829 48.64 -23.08 61.58
N ALA A 830 49.43 -22.77 60.57
CA ALA A 830 49.32 -23.36 59.23
C ALA A 830 49.47 -24.86 59.24
N GLU A 831 50.45 -25.41 59.97
CA GLU A 831 50.66 -26.83 60.06
C GLU A 831 49.45 -27.54 60.75
N LYS A 832 48.95 -26.98 61.85
CA LYS A 832 47.76 -27.53 62.56
C LYS A 832 46.47 -27.36 61.80
N ALA A 833 46.26 -26.25 61.10
CA ALA A 833 45.06 -25.99 60.24
C ALA A 833 45.09 -26.92 59.05
N LEU A 834 46.24 -27.16 58.45
CA LEU A 834 46.36 -28.06 57.30
C LEU A 834 46.09 -29.54 57.73
N ASP A 835 46.54 -29.94 58.92
CA ASP A 835 46.34 -31.26 59.49
C ASP A 835 44.86 -31.49 59.95
N PHE A 836 44.26 -30.47 60.47
CA PHE A 836 42.81 -30.47 60.81
C PHE A 836 41.93 -30.50 59.57
N LEU A 837 42.28 -29.73 58.54
CA LEU A 837 41.59 -29.74 57.25
C LEU A 837 41.73 -31.03 56.51
N LYS A 838 42.94 -31.63 56.51
CA LYS A 838 43.20 -32.99 55.99
C LYS A 838 42.46 -34.10 56.73
N LYS A 839 42.19 -33.93 58.03
CA LYS A 839 41.46 -34.89 58.85
C LYS A 839 39.95 -34.76 58.73
N LYS A 840 39.41 -33.58 58.39
CA LYS A 840 37.97 -33.30 58.20
C LYS A 840 37.54 -33.39 56.76
N LEU A 841 38.45 -33.27 55.78
CA LEU A 841 38.21 -33.37 54.36
C LEU A 841 38.47 -34.78 53.78
N LYS A 842 39.04 -35.74 54.63
CA LYS A 842 38.95 -37.14 54.38
C LYS A 842 37.70 -37.73 55.08
#